data_5a98d173131537f11a8ec4ee64cadb2d
#
_entry.id   5a98d173131537f11a8ec4ee64cadb2d
#
_cell.length_a   1.000
_cell.length_b   1.000
_cell.length_c   1.000
_cell.angle_alpha   90.00
_cell.angle_beta   90.00
_cell.angle_gamma   90.00
#
_symmetry.space_group_name_H-M   'P 1'
#
loop_
_entity.id
_entity.type
_entity.pdbx_description
1 polymer ?
#
loop_
_entity_poly.entity_id
_entity_poly.type
_entity_poly.pdbx_seq_one_letter_code
_entity_poly.pdbx_strand_id
1 'polypeptide(L)'
;MKTAPNRRAGGNASSERTLQDYLAIIVRGKWVVLSVFAAVIVLTILVTKIMDPVYKSSCQVLLNTRELQSSLFLDAVRPEYGQNITQNELAILNSRSLADSVAGRIISQRPLDESGGSFIPVILPPEDLPGSASLAPLALVSGRISDMIDFEPVRESDVITVTAKSKSAIESALIANTYAEAYRDRNIYMSRSKSRAFKEFLEDQASEKQRELVETEAALQTYMERHGIVSLDEEARKVIDQLAALEATRDATDISLRQLRNTLASYQEQLPQQETNVARLIGEGSDPYIRLLQEQLAKLEVQRDVIVAQNPSLVGREMVNEKVREIDSQINALRLKLQKETDKFLRTLTPTVGGGPGDAAGYLKSIKQKIIETGIQVQALEAKKLALNDAIRQQEVKFERIPRKSVELARLQRSRLSNEKLYLMVEEKFNEANITEKSNIGYVEIIERAAVPFAPASPKMFINLAIGIILGLGLGLVVVLTKEFLDVRIHSPEDIKRRDLVPLGTVVSMDGELLRLSGQQPSGNGNRKVDSRLVTVAYPFSSVAESYRQIRTNLQFARPGQMVRSILVTSSIPGEGKSTSVSNLAIAFAQAGKKTLLVDADLRMPNLNVEFRVKKEPGLADYLNGKAALDEVAQKTKIDNLSVATCGKLPSNPAEILVSDRMRDFIEKAKQQFDFLLFDSPPLLAATDASILSTLVEGTLVVVSAGRTRAEELDQGVELLERVGGKVMGVLINNFDPHRAYGIGYRRGRQRYYGYGRHYEQTASAEAGQKKSPQRQA
;
A
#
# COMPACT_ATOMS: atom_id res chain seq x y z
N MET A 1 14.23 -65.00 17.67
CA MET A 1 13.33 -63.86 17.75
C MET A 1 13.78 -62.96 18.91
N LYS A 2 14.54 -61.92 18.65
CA LYS A 2 14.78 -60.81 19.60
C LYS A 2 14.51 -59.53 18.80
N THR A 3 13.54 -58.82 19.28
CA THR A 3 12.96 -57.60 18.76
C THR A 3 14.01 -56.51 18.62
N ALA A 4 14.09 -55.91 17.45
CA ALA A 4 14.85 -54.69 17.16
C ALA A 4 14.29 -53.52 18.00
N PRO A 5 15.12 -52.62 18.54
CA PRO A 5 14.64 -51.47 19.25
C PRO A 5 14.00 -50.49 18.28
N ASN A 6 12.76 -50.21 18.56
CA ASN A 6 11.90 -49.22 17.90
C ASN A 6 12.58 -47.82 18.00
N ARG A 7 13.08 -47.27 16.88
CA ARG A 7 13.47 -45.87 16.83
C ARG A 7 12.25 -45.02 17.08
N ARG A 8 12.14 -44.46 18.27
CA ARG A 8 11.17 -43.43 18.61
C ARG A 8 11.34 -42.28 17.63
N ALA A 9 10.24 -41.92 16.98
CA ALA A 9 10.13 -40.65 16.30
C ALA A 9 10.41 -39.53 17.33
N GLY A 10 11.68 -39.17 17.46
CA GLY A 10 12.14 -38.05 18.26
C GLY A 10 11.75 -36.78 17.52
N GLY A 11 10.97 -35.95 18.21
CA GLY A 11 10.45 -34.71 17.70
C GLY A 11 11.53 -33.82 17.11
N ASN A 12 11.17 -33.09 16.07
CA ASN A 12 11.90 -31.98 15.49
C ASN A 12 12.36 -30.99 16.58
N ALA A 13 13.52 -31.21 17.16
CA ALA A 13 14.31 -30.15 17.74
C ALA A 13 14.97 -29.40 16.55
N SER A 14 14.19 -28.57 15.88
CA SER A 14 14.71 -27.54 15.00
C SER A 14 15.61 -26.68 15.90
N SER A 15 16.94 -26.87 15.83
CA SER A 15 17.86 -25.90 16.38
C SER A 15 17.54 -24.58 15.68
N GLU A 16 16.86 -23.67 16.40
CA GLU A 16 16.51 -22.35 15.92
C GLU A 16 17.79 -21.68 15.42
N ARG A 17 17.82 -21.34 14.14
CA ARG A 17 18.94 -20.59 13.56
C ARG A 17 19.04 -19.28 14.30
N THR A 18 20.18 -18.97 14.86
CA THR A 18 20.40 -17.73 15.59
C THR A 18 20.41 -16.53 14.63
N LEU A 19 20.11 -15.32 15.12
CA LEU A 19 20.25 -14.08 14.34
C LEU A 19 21.64 -13.94 13.70
N GLN A 20 22.67 -14.49 14.33
CA GLN A 20 24.05 -14.49 13.81
C GLN A 20 24.20 -15.35 12.56
N ASP A 21 23.45 -16.44 12.44
CA ASP A 21 23.46 -17.30 11.26
C ASP A 21 22.84 -16.58 10.04
N TYR A 22 21.73 -15.86 10.24
CA TYR A 22 21.11 -15.05 9.17
C TYR A 22 22.04 -13.92 8.71
N LEU A 23 22.70 -13.23 9.63
CA LEU A 23 23.68 -12.21 9.29
C LEU A 23 24.85 -12.79 8.49
N ALA A 24 25.33 -13.98 8.85
CA ALA A 24 26.41 -14.66 8.14
C ALA A 24 26.01 -15.02 6.70
N ILE A 25 24.76 -15.46 6.49
CA ILE A 25 24.20 -15.76 5.17
C ILE A 25 24.14 -14.50 4.30
N ILE A 26 23.65 -13.38 4.85
CA ILE A 26 23.55 -12.10 4.14
C ILE A 26 24.94 -11.60 3.73
N VAL A 27 25.90 -11.64 4.63
CA VAL A 27 27.27 -11.18 4.34
C VAL A 27 27.95 -12.06 3.29
N ARG A 28 27.71 -13.38 3.28
CA ARG A 28 28.17 -14.27 2.21
C ARG A 28 27.54 -13.95 0.88
N GLY A 29 26.23 -13.66 0.87
CA GLY A 29 25.46 -13.31 -0.32
C GLY A 29 25.53 -11.83 -0.72
N LYS A 30 26.35 -10.98 -0.10
CA LYS A 30 26.38 -9.53 -0.30
C LYS A 30 26.44 -9.09 -1.77
N TRP A 31 27.19 -9.79 -2.60
CA TRP A 31 27.30 -9.49 -4.02
C TRP A 31 26.02 -9.82 -4.79
N VAL A 32 25.29 -10.86 -4.38
CA VAL A 32 23.99 -11.20 -4.96
C VAL A 32 22.95 -10.15 -4.54
N VAL A 33 22.92 -9.77 -3.25
CA VAL A 33 22.05 -8.69 -2.77
C VAL A 33 22.36 -7.40 -3.52
N LEU A 34 23.63 -7.03 -3.65
CA LEU A 34 24.05 -5.79 -4.31
C LEU A 34 23.70 -5.80 -5.81
N SER A 35 23.85 -6.93 -6.50
CA SER A 35 23.51 -7.01 -7.93
C SER A 35 22.00 -6.93 -8.17
N VAL A 36 21.18 -7.60 -7.36
CA VAL A 36 19.73 -7.51 -7.43
C VAL A 36 19.26 -6.09 -7.06
N PHE A 37 19.82 -5.52 -6.01
CA PHE A 37 19.55 -4.15 -5.60
C PHE A 37 19.87 -3.15 -6.72
N ALA A 38 21.04 -3.23 -7.34
CA ALA A 38 21.44 -2.36 -8.44
C ALA A 38 20.49 -2.52 -9.65
N ALA A 39 20.11 -3.76 -10.00
CA ALA A 39 19.18 -4.02 -11.11
C ALA A 39 17.79 -3.40 -10.84
N VAL A 40 17.26 -3.52 -9.62
CA VAL A 40 15.98 -2.92 -9.24
C VAL A 40 16.05 -1.39 -9.26
N ILE A 41 17.13 -0.79 -8.77
CA ILE A 41 17.32 0.68 -8.81
C ILE A 41 17.38 1.18 -10.26
N VAL A 42 18.16 0.53 -11.12
CA VAL A 42 18.23 0.90 -12.54
C VAL A 42 16.86 0.78 -13.20
N LEU A 43 16.13 -0.31 -12.94
CA LEU A 43 14.77 -0.50 -13.45
C LEU A 43 13.82 0.59 -12.94
N THR A 44 13.88 0.93 -11.65
CA THR A 44 13.06 1.99 -11.05
C THR A 44 13.33 3.35 -11.69
N ILE A 45 14.59 3.69 -11.90
CA ILE A 45 14.98 4.95 -12.58
C ILE A 45 14.48 4.95 -14.03
N LEU A 46 14.64 3.85 -14.74
CA LEU A 46 14.22 3.72 -16.14
C LEU A 46 12.70 3.85 -16.26
N VAL A 47 11.93 3.13 -15.45
CA VAL A 47 10.46 3.23 -15.41
C VAL A 47 10.03 4.65 -15.05
N THR A 48 10.64 5.27 -14.03
CA THR A 48 10.30 6.63 -13.61
C THR A 48 10.58 7.66 -14.69
N LYS A 49 11.63 7.46 -15.52
CA LYS A 49 11.94 8.36 -16.66
C LYS A 49 11.03 8.16 -17.87
N ILE A 50 10.49 6.96 -18.07
CA ILE A 50 9.56 6.65 -19.18
C ILE A 50 8.14 7.13 -18.85
N MET A 51 7.79 7.25 -17.57
CA MET A 51 6.48 7.78 -17.16
C MET A 51 6.31 9.23 -17.60
N ASP A 52 5.19 9.53 -18.26
CA ASP A 52 4.84 10.90 -18.65
C ASP A 52 4.73 11.81 -17.42
N PRO A 53 5.28 13.01 -17.47
CA PRO A 53 5.12 13.99 -16.40
C PRO A 53 3.66 14.44 -16.32
N VAL A 54 3.10 14.47 -15.12
CA VAL A 54 1.77 15.01 -14.86
C VAL A 54 1.92 16.25 -13.99
N TYR A 55 1.48 17.37 -14.52
CA TYR A 55 1.42 18.65 -13.82
C TYR A 55 0.07 18.82 -13.17
N LYS A 56 0.05 19.40 -11.98
CA LYS A 56 -1.14 19.66 -11.19
C LYS A 56 -1.19 21.14 -10.85
N SER A 57 -2.29 21.80 -11.21
CA SER A 57 -2.54 23.18 -10.85
C SER A 57 -3.91 23.32 -10.22
N SER A 58 -4.04 24.14 -9.18
CA SER A 58 -5.27 24.31 -8.44
C SER A 58 -5.66 25.78 -8.31
N CYS A 59 -6.95 26.04 -8.42
CA CYS A 59 -7.61 27.31 -8.20
C CYS A 59 -8.55 27.17 -7.00
N GLN A 60 -8.70 28.21 -6.17
CA GLN A 60 -9.61 28.21 -5.03
C GLN A 60 -10.78 29.16 -5.27
N VAL A 61 -11.97 28.63 -5.04
CA VAL A 61 -13.25 29.34 -5.25
C VAL A 61 -14.00 29.39 -3.95
N LEU A 62 -14.33 30.59 -3.47
CA LEU A 62 -15.15 30.85 -2.29
C LEU A 62 -16.63 30.93 -2.69
N LEU A 63 -17.47 30.27 -1.94
CA LEU A 63 -18.92 30.43 -1.99
C LEU A 63 -19.34 31.44 -0.90
N ASN A 64 -19.57 32.69 -1.28
CA ASN A 64 -20.01 33.72 -0.33
C ASN A 64 -21.47 33.54 0.04
N THR A 65 -21.75 32.65 0.98
CA THR A 65 -23.10 32.28 1.41
C THR A 65 -23.84 33.42 2.12
N ARG A 66 -23.12 34.45 2.62
CA ARG A 66 -23.71 35.61 3.30
C ARG A 66 -24.50 36.50 2.33
N GLU A 67 -24.07 36.61 1.09
CA GLU A 67 -24.82 37.37 0.07
C GLU A 67 -26.11 36.66 -0.40
N LEU A 68 -26.16 35.34 -0.35
CA LEU A 68 -27.40 34.57 -0.57
C LEU A 68 -28.47 34.85 0.48
N GLN A 69 -28.08 35.23 1.69
CA GLN A 69 -29.01 35.49 2.81
C GLN A 69 -29.66 36.87 2.74
N SER A 70 -29.12 37.82 1.99
CA SER A 70 -29.65 39.19 1.85
C SER A 70 -30.75 39.33 0.79
N SER A 71 -31.06 38.30 0.02
CA SER A 71 -32.11 38.34 -0.99
C SER A 71 -33.50 38.20 -0.37
N LEU A 72 -34.04 39.23 0.00
CA LEU A 72 -35.21 40.04 -0.29
C LEU A 72 -36.61 39.61 0.11
N PHE A 73 -37.02 38.46 0.48
CA PHE A 73 -38.41 38.16 0.84
C PHE A 73 -38.63 37.16 1.98
N LEU A 74 -37.57 36.67 2.58
CA LEU A 74 -37.64 35.53 3.49
C LEU A 74 -37.01 35.79 4.89
N ASP A 75 -37.30 36.92 5.51
CA ASP A 75 -37.01 37.13 6.92
C ASP A 75 -37.72 36.11 7.84
N ALA A 76 -38.72 35.41 7.32
CA ALA A 76 -39.55 34.51 8.10
C ALA A 76 -38.97 33.11 8.33
N VAL A 77 -38.11 32.61 7.46
CA VAL A 77 -37.51 31.27 7.61
C VAL A 77 -36.07 31.32 7.08
N ARG A 78 -35.11 31.56 7.99
CA ARG A 78 -33.69 31.42 7.70
C ARG A 78 -33.30 29.95 7.89
N PRO A 79 -33.10 29.13 6.82
CA PRO A 79 -32.39 27.87 7.00
C PRO A 79 -30.92 28.20 7.24
N GLU A 80 -30.30 27.60 8.24
CA GLU A 80 -28.85 27.52 8.33
C GLU A 80 -28.34 26.69 7.15
N TYR A 81 -27.93 27.33 6.06
CA TYR A 81 -27.39 26.74 4.84
C TYR A 81 -25.99 26.16 5.01
N GLY A 82 -25.63 25.61 6.18
CA GLY A 82 -24.24 25.30 6.52
C GLY A 82 -23.63 24.05 5.90
N GLN A 83 -24.38 23.04 5.48
CA GLN A 83 -23.74 21.77 5.06
C GLN A 83 -24.12 21.26 3.66
N ASN A 84 -25.19 21.72 3.05
CA ASN A 84 -25.67 21.19 1.77
C ASN A 84 -25.33 22.06 0.55
N ILE A 85 -24.95 23.32 0.72
CA ILE A 85 -24.62 24.21 -0.41
C ILE A 85 -23.42 23.68 -1.17
N THR A 86 -22.36 23.30 -0.48
CA THR A 86 -21.12 22.80 -1.09
C THR A 86 -21.35 21.54 -1.93
N GLN A 87 -22.26 20.65 -1.49
CA GLN A 87 -22.58 19.43 -2.27
C GLN A 87 -23.38 19.75 -3.54
N ASN A 88 -24.32 20.70 -3.47
CA ASN A 88 -25.09 21.14 -4.62
C ASN A 88 -24.19 21.84 -5.66
N GLU A 89 -23.27 22.68 -5.19
CA GLU A 89 -22.32 23.37 -6.07
C GLU A 89 -21.30 22.39 -6.68
N LEU A 90 -20.89 21.35 -5.96
CA LEU A 90 -20.08 20.26 -6.54
C LEU A 90 -20.83 19.53 -7.67
N ALA A 91 -22.14 19.32 -7.54
CA ALA A 91 -22.93 18.72 -8.62
C ALA A 91 -23.02 19.64 -9.86
N ILE A 92 -23.08 20.96 -9.66
CA ILE A 92 -23.04 21.95 -10.73
C ILE A 92 -21.66 21.96 -11.41
N LEU A 93 -20.60 21.95 -10.61
CA LEU A 93 -19.22 21.89 -11.10
C LEU A 93 -18.98 20.62 -11.94
N ASN A 94 -19.48 19.47 -11.51
CA ASN A 94 -19.37 18.21 -12.25
C ASN A 94 -20.34 18.10 -13.45
N SER A 95 -21.15 19.15 -13.72
CA SER A 95 -22.13 19.07 -14.79
C SER A 95 -21.48 19.13 -16.18
N ARG A 96 -21.93 18.26 -17.09
CA ARG A 96 -21.51 18.24 -18.49
C ARG A 96 -21.68 19.60 -19.18
N SER A 97 -22.76 20.32 -18.88
CA SER A 97 -23.05 21.63 -19.45
C SER A 97 -21.96 22.68 -19.09
N LEU A 98 -21.38 22.59 -17.90
CA LEU A 98 -20.27 23.48 -17.52
C LEU A 98 -18.98 23.07 -18.24
N ALA A 99 -18.68 21.77 -18.32
CA ALA A 99 -17.54 21.24 -19.07
C ALA A 99 -17.62 21.60 -20.56
N ASP A 100 -18.82 21.54 -21.19
CA ASP A 100 -19.04 21.97 -22.56
C ASP A 100 -18.79 23.48 -22.75
N SER A 101 -19.18 24.31 -21.77
CA SER A 101 -18.89 25.74 -21.77
C SER A 101 -17.40 26.04 -21.67
N VAL A 102 -16.68 25.33 -20.81
CA VAL A 102 -15.22 25.43 -20.66
C VAL A 102 -14.51 24.99 -21.95
N ALA A 103 -14.91 23.84 -22.49
CA ALA A 103 -14.35 23.34 -23.75
C ALA A 103 -14.55 24.33 -24.89
N GLY A 104 -15.74 24.93 -25.00
CA GLY A 104 -16.03 25.97 -26.00
C GLY A 104 -15.13 27.21 -25.86
N ARG A 105 -14.88 27.67 -24.63
CA ARG A 105 -13.95 28.80 -24.35
C ARG A 105 -12.52 28.46 -24.74
N ILE A 106 -12.02 27.28 -24.34
CA ILE A 106 -10.64 26.84 -24.65
C ILE A 106 -10.46 26.68 -26.18
N ILE A 107 -11.42 26.05 -26.87
CA ILE A 107 -11.40 25.92 -28.35
C ILE A 107 -11.36 27.30 -29.04
N SER A 108 -12.14 28.26 -28.54
CA SER A 108 -12.20 29.61 -29.14
C SER A 108 -10.93 30.41 -28.92
N GLN A 109 -10.24 30.22 -27.78
CA GLN A 109 -8.99 30.92 -27.46
C GLN A 109 -7.78 30.35 -28.21
N ARG A 110 -7.84 29.08 -28.67
CA ARG A 110 -6.74 28.39 -29.37
C ARG A 110 -5.39 28.51 -28.66
N PRO A 111 -5.27 28.17 -27.40
CA PRO A 111 -4.03 28.35 -26.65
C PRO A 111 -2.91 27.49 -27.20
N LEU A 112 -1.68 28.05 -27.20
CA LEU A 112 -0.46 27.38 -27.63
C LEU A 112 0.21 26.71 -26.42
N ASP A 113 0.93 25.62 -26.69
CA ASP A 113 1.74 24.92 -25.70
C ASP A 113 3.06 25.70 -25.42
N GLU A 114 3.84 25.25 -24.44
CA GLU A 114 5.13 25.85 -24.01
C GLU A 114 6.11 26.05 -25.15
N SER A 115 6.07 25.23 -26.19
CA SER A 115 6.92 25.36 -27.39
C SER A 115 6.49 26.48 -28.33
N GLY A 116 5.28 27.04 -28.17
CA GLY A 116 4.70 28.03 -29.08
C GLY A 116 4.42 27.56 -30.52
N GLY A 117 4.67 26.27 -30.79
CA GLY A 117 4.55 25.70 -32.13
C GLY A 117 3.32 24.80 -32.34
N SER A 118 2.68 24.34 -31.25
CA SER A 118 1.51 23.48 -31.29
C SER A 118 0.44 23.97 -30.32
N PHE A 119 -0.82 23.54 -30.54
CA PHE A 119 -1.89 23.77 -29.58
C PHE A 119 -1.74 22.87 -28.37
N ILE A 120 -2.34 23.26 -27.24
CA ILE A 120 -2.36 22.43 -26.04
C ILE A 120 -3.01 21.05 -26.32
N PRO A 121 -2.55 19.96 -25.66
CA PRO A 121 -2.97 18.60 -25.96
C PRO A 121 -4.47 18.33 -25.91
N VAL A 122 -5.21 19.02 -25.03
CA VAL A 122 -6.66 18.77 -24.86
C VAL A 122 -7.48 19.09 -26.10
N ILE A 123 -7.05 20.09 -26.92
CA ILE A 123 -7.78 20.50 -28.14
C ILE A 123 -7.20 19.86 -29.42
N LEU A 124 -6.12 19.07 -29.33
CA LEU A 124 -5.59 18.35 -30.48
C LEU A 124 -6.51 17.20 -30.89
N PRO A 125 -6.70 17.02 -32.22
CA PRO A 125 -7.48 15.88 -32.71
C PRO A 125 -6.77 14.56 -32.36
N PRO A 126 -7.50 13.46 -32.07
CA PRO A 126 -6.90 12.14 -31.94
C PRO A 126 -6.29 11.69 -33.27
N GLU A 127 -5.20 10.89 -33.20
CA GLU A 127 -4.44 10.42 -34.37
C GLU A 127 -5.29 9.63 -35.39
N ASP A 128 -6.39 9.03 -34.94
CA ASP A 128 -7.29 8.19 -35.73
C ASP A 128 -8.38 8.98 -36.52
N LEU A 129 -8.46 10.30 -36.37
CA LEU A 129 -9.44 11.08 -37.12
C LEU A 129 -8.93 11.40 -38.55
N PRO A 130 -9.69 11.07 -39.61
CA PRO A 130 -9.24 11.32 -40.98
C PRO A 130 -9.06 12.82 -41.26
N GLY A 131 -7.87 13.16 -41.52
CA GLY A 131 -7.15 14.22 -42.12
C GLY A 131 -7.81 15.53 -42.54
N SER A 132 -8.57 16.27 -41.73
CA SER A 132 -8.81 17.70 -41.99
C SER A 132 -9.31 18.53 -40.79
N ALA A 133 -9.56 17.94 -39.64
CA ALA A 133 -9.96 18.72 -38.47
C ALA A 133 -8.72 19.30 -37.79
N SER A 134 -8.56 20.62 -37.84
CA SER A 134 -7.48 21.31 -37.14
C SER A 134 -7.61 21.27 -35.61
N LEU A 135 -8.79 20.94 -35.09
CA LEU A 135 -9.14 20.89 -33.66
C LEU A 135 -10.08 19.72 -33.37
N ALA A 136 -10.02 19.21 -32.15
CA ALA A 136 -10.92 18.15 -31.66
C ALA A 136 -12.37 18.65 -31.52
N PRO A 137 -13.39 17.78 -31.76
CA PRO A 137 -14.81 18.12 -31.54
C PRO A 137 -15.09 18.52 -30.11
N LEU A 138 -16.04 19.44 -29.89
CA LEU A 138 -16.42 19.95 -28.57
C LEU A 138 -16.69 18.84 -27.55
N ALA A 139 -17.46 17.83 -27.93
CA ALA A 139 -17.80 16.73 -27.03
C ALA A 139 -16.60 15.91 -26.56
N LEU A 140 -15.56 15.78 -27.40
CA LEU A 140 -14.33 15.09 -27.06
C LEU A 140 -13.48 15.92 -26.10
N VAL A 141 -13.34 17.23 -26.38
CA VAL A 141 -12.60 18.17 -25.51
C VAL A 141 -13.28 18.25 -24.14
N SER A 142 -14.61 18.36 -24.10
CA SER A 142 -15.39 18.36 -22.86
C SER A 142 -15.18 17.10 -22.03
N GLY A 143 -15.18 15.92 -22.68
CA GLY A 143 -14.89 14.64 -22.01
C GLY A 143 -13.49 14.61 -21.42
N ARG A 144 -12.46 15.01 -22.22
CA ARG A 144 -11.06 15.08 -21.73
C ARG A 144 -10.90 16.04 -20.54
N ILE A 145 -11.55 17.21 -20.59
CA ILE A 145 -11.50 18.18 -19.49
C ILE A 145 -12.15 17.58 -18.24
N SER A 146 -13.29 16.88 -18.37
CA SER A 146 -13.93 16.22 -17.23
C SER A 146 -13.05 15.16 -16.56
N ASP A 147 -12.26 14.43 -17.35
CA ASP A 147 -11.31 13.43 -16.82
C ASP A 147 -10.04 14.05 -16.18
N MET A 148 -9.72 15.28 -16.56
CA MET A 148 -8.54 16.01 -16.10
C MET A 148 -8.77 16.83 -14.84
N ILE A 149 -10.05 17.06 -14.43
CA ILE A 149 -10.37 18.00 -13.37
C ILE A 149 -10.99 17.30 -12.16
N ASP A 150 -10.58 17.73 -10.97
CA ASP A 150 -11.11 17.26 -9.70
C ASP A 150 -11.59 18.45 -8.86
N PHE A 151 -12.67 18.25 -8.11
CA PHE A 151 -13.24 19.24 -7.21
C PHE A 151 -13.24 18.72 -5.78
N GLU A 152 -12.52 19.41 -4.91
CA GLU A 152 -12.40 19.01 -3.50
C GLU A 152 -12.87 20.16 -2.59
N PRO A 153 -13.90 19.95 -1.75
CA PRO A 153 -14.28 20.95 -0.75
C PRO A 153 -13.23 21.00 0.37
N VAL A 154 -12.88 22.20 0.78
CA VAL A 154 -12.00 22.40 1.94
C VAL A 154 -12.82 22.20 3.21
N ARG A 155 -12.36 21.35 4.12
CA ARG A 155 -13.07 21.01 5.35
C ARG A 155 -13.36 22.26 6.18
N GLU A 156 -14.59 22.34 6.71
CA GLU A 156 -15.06 23.43 7.59
C GLU A 156 -14.95 24.84 6.95
N SER A 157 -14.99 24.92 5.63
CA SER A 157 -15.00 26.19 4.90
C SER A 157 -15.94 26.15 3.70
N ASP A 158 -16.35 27.32 3.25
CA ASP A 158 -17.14 27.49 2.03
C ASP A 158 -16.25 27.61 0.77
N VAL A 159 -15.06 26.97 0.79
CA VAL A 159 -14.08 26.99 -0.30
C VAL A 159 -14.08 25.66 -1.04
N ILE A 160 -14.09 25.72 -2.36
CA ILE A 160 -13.90 24.57 -3.25
C ILE A 160 -12.58 24.74 -3.97
N THR A 161 -11.73 23.72 -3.90
CA THR A 161 -10.50 23.64 -4.69
C THR A 161 -10.78 22.97 -6.02
N VAL A 162 -10.54 23.67 -7.11
CA VAL A 162 -10.64 23.18 -8.49
C VAL A 162 -9.25 22.82 -8.95
N THR A 163 -8.99 21.53 -9.16
CA THR A 163 -7.66 21.03 -9.51
C THR A 163 -7.66 20.40 -10.89
N ALA A 164 -6.81 20.88 -11.78
CA ALA A 164 -6.60 20.27 -13.09
C ALA A 164 -5.27 19.51 -13.15
N LYS A 165 -5.28 18.36 -13.82
CA LYS A 165 -4.13 17.49 -14.06
C LYS A 165 -3.91 17.39 -15.55
N SER A 166 -2.68 17.70 -16.03
CA SER A 166 -2.34 17.60 -17.45
C SER A 166 -0.89 17.19 -17.64
N LYS A 167 -0.54 16.75 -18.85
CA LYS A 167 0.84 16.52 -19.28
C LYS A 167 1.61 17.83 -19.57
N SER A 168 0.89 18.96 -19.73
CA SER A 168 1.47 20.29 -19.91
C SER A 168 1.20 21.18 -18.70
N ALA A 169 2.21 21.91 -18.23
CA ALA A 169 2.12 22.83 -17.10
C ALA A 169 1.15 23.99 -17.39
N ILE A 170 1.25 24.58 -18.59
CA ILE A 170 0.37 25.68 -19.04
C ILE A 170 -1.07 25.19 -19.14
N GLU A 171 -1.30 24.00 -19.72
CA GLU A 171 -2.62 23.43 -19.88
C GLU A 171 -3.33 23.19 -18.55
N SER A 172 -2.61 22.67 -17.54
CA SER A 172 -3.20 22.42 -16.20
C SER A 172 -3.69 23.72 -15.55
N ALA A 173 -2.90 24.80 -15.61
CA ALA A 173 -3.28 26.10 -15.07
C ALA A 173 -4.42 26.74 -15.87
N LEU A 174 -4.38 26.64 -17.19
CA LEU A 174 -5.41 27.19 -18.07
C LEU A 174 -6.77 26.52 -17.83
N ILE A 175 -6.82 25.19 -17.79
CA ILE A 175 -8.07 24.44 -17.56
C ILE A 175 -8.66 24.83 -16.20
N ALA A 176 -7.86 24.83 -15.12
CA ALA A 176 -8.33 25.17 -13.79
C ALA A 176 -8.92 26.59 -13.73
N ASN A 177 -8.20 27.58 -14.30
CA ASN A 177 -8.65 28.97 -14.32
C ASN A 177 -9.88 29.17 -15.19
N THR A 178 -9.89 28.60 -16.40
CA THR A 178 -11.05 28.72 -17.32
C THR A 178 -12.27 28.08 -16.71
N TYR A 179 -12.10 26.98 -15.98
CA TYR A 179 -13.20 26.30 -15.29
C TYR A 179 -13.78 27.15 -14.15
N ALA A 180 -12.92 27.73 -13.31
CA ALA A 180 -13.34 28.63 -12.25
C ALA A 180 -14.03 29.89 -12.79
N GLU A 181 -13.53 30.46 -13.89
CA GLU A 181 -14.14 31.61 -14.57
C GLU A 181 -15.50 31.25 -15.19
N ALA A 182 -15.61 30.12 -15.88
CA ALA A 182 -16.87 29.67 -16.47
C ALA A 182 -17.91 29.40 -15.39
N TYR A 183 -17.49 28.83 -14.26
CA TYR A 183 -18.38 28.60 -13.13
C TYR A 183 -18.86 29.90 -12.48
N ARG A 184 -17.95 30.86 -12.23
CA ARG A 184 -18.30 32.20 -11.73
C ARG A 184 -19.26 32.92 -12.67
N ASP A 185 -18.97 32.94 -13.97
CA ASP A 185 -19.79 33.65 -14.96
C ASP A 185 -21.18 33.01 -15.08
N ARG A 186 -21.26 31.69 -15.02
CA ARG A 186 -22.55 30.98 -14.97
C ARG A 186 -23.33 31.33 -13.70
N ASN A 187 -22.67 31.40 -12.57
CA ASN A 187 -23.28 31.80 -11.29
C ASN A 187 -23.84 33.22 -11.36
N ILE A 188 -23.07 34.18 -11.88
CA ILE A 188 -23.51 35.55 -12.12
C ILE A 188 -24.73 35.60 -13.05
N TYR A 189 -24.65 34.87 -14.18
CA TYR A 189 -25.76 34.83 -15.16
C TYR A 189 -27.04 34.26 -14.51
N MET A 190 -26.97 33.16 -13.82
CA MET A 190 -28.11 32.52 -13.15
C MET A 190 -28.67 33.40 -12.04
N SER A 191 -27.84 34.07 -11.27
CA SER A 191 -28.27 34.98 -10.21
C SER A 191 -28.96 36.22 -10.78
N ARG A 192 -28.37 36.84 -11.80
CA ARG A 192 -28.97 37.98 -12.49
C ARG A 192 -30.26 37.63 -13.23
N SER A 193 -30.33 36.48 -13.87
CA SER A 193 -31.55 36.02 -14.56
C SER A 193 -32.72 35.88 -13.60
N LYS A 194 -32.49 35.34 -12.41
CA LYS A 194 -33.53 35.24 -11.35
C LYS A 194 -33.94 36.61 -10.84
N SER A 195 -32.96 37.49 -10.54
CA SER A 195 -33.23 38.86 -10.08
C SER A 195 -33.99 39.68 -11.13
N ARG A 196 -33.67 39.51 -12.41
CA ARG A 196 -34.40 40.16 -13.52
C ARG A 196 -35.81 39.69 -13.65
N ALA A 197 -36.08 38.39 -13.67
CA ALA A 197 -37.44 37.85 -13.75
C ALA A 197 -38.32 38.32 -12.57
N PHE A 198 -37.72 38.41 -11.38
CA PHE A 198 -38.39 38.93 -10.19
C PHE A 198 -38.67 40.42 -10.30
N LYS A 199 -37.73 41.22 -10.77
CA LYS A 199 -37.91 42.64 -11.02
C LYS A 199 -39.01 42.91 -12.03
N GLU A 200 -39.02 42.22 -13.19
CA GLU A 200 -40.07 42.32 -14.23
C GLU A 200 -41.47 42.04 -13.65
N PHE A 201 -41.57 40.96 -12.82
CA PHE A 201 -42.81 40.64 -12.14
C PHE A 201 -43.28 41.77 -11.19
N LEU A 202 -42.36 42.36 -10.41
CA LEU A 202 -42.69 43.48 -9.51
C LEU A 202 -43.03 44.76 -10.27
N GLU A 203 -42.40 45.02 -11.43
CA GLU A 203 -42.67 46.15 -12.28
C GLU A 203 -44.12 46.09 -12.82
N ASP A 204 -44.53 44.91 -13.29
CA ASP A 204 -45.90 44.68 -13.73
C ASP A 204 -46.90 44.88 -12.59
N GLN A 205 -46.59 44.34 -11.39
CA GLN A 205 -47.47 44.50 -10.22
C GLN A 205 -47.54 45.97 -9.76
N ALA A 206 -46.42 46.70 -9.74
CA ALA A 206 -46.38 48.11 -9.38
C ALA A 206 -47.24 48.93 -10.37
N SER A 207 -47.11 48.69 -11.64
CA SER A 207 -47.90 49.34 -12.71
C SER A 207 -49.41 49.08 -12.59
N GLU A 208 -49.78 47.83 -12.25
CA GLU A 208 -51.17 47.44 -12.01
C GLU A 208 -51.72 48.17 -10.77
N LYS A 209 -50.98 48.17 -9.67
CA LYS A 209 -51.44 48.82 -8.41
C LYS A 209 -51.44 50.32 -8.49
N GLN A 210 -50.55 50.92 -9.28
CA GLN A 210 -50.60 52.34 -9.57
C GLN A 210 -51.90 52.74 -10.31
N ARG A 211 -52.34 51.91 -11.32
CA ARG A 211 -53.59 52.12 -12.00
C ARG A 211 -54.78 52.04 -11.07
N GLU A 212 -54.85 50.99 -10.23
CA GLU A 212 -55.90 50.81 -9.24
C GLU A 212 -55.96 51.99 -8.24
N LEU A 213 -54.81 52.52 -7.84
CA LEU A 213 -54.70 53.69 -6.96
C LEU A 213 -55.32 54.90 -7.66
N VAL A 214 -54.93 55.22 -8.89
CA VAL A 214 -55.46 56.35 -9.65
C VAL A 214 -57.00 56.22 -9.84
N GLU A 215 -57.51 55.03 -10.13
CA GLU A 215 -58.96 54.76 -10.26
C GLU A 215 -59.71 55.03 -8.93
N THR A 216 -59.15 54.56 -7.80
CA THR A 216 -59.76 54.75 -6.51
C THR A 216 -59.66 56.20 -6.02
N GLU A 217 -58.60 56.92 -6.37
CA GLU A 217 -58.50 58.39 -6.11
C GLU A 217 -59.50 59.18 -6.90
N ALA A 218 -59.70 58.88 -8.20
CA ALA A 218 -60.72 59.49 -9.04
C ALA A 218 -62.12 59.23 -8.53
N ALA A 219 -62.37 57.98 -8.07
CA ALA A 219 -63.68 57.62 -7.48
C ALA A 219 -63.95 58.38 -6.16
N LEU A 220 -62.94 58.51 -5.31
CA LEU A 220 -63.02 59.27 -4.07
C LEU A 220 -63.25 60.76 -4.35
N GLN A 221 -62.49 61.33 -5.29
CA GLN A 221 -62.66 62.74 -5.69
C GLN A 221 -64.05 63.00 -6.21
N THR A 222 -64.59 62.16 -7.15
CA THR A 222 -65.91 62.25 -7.71
C THR A 222 -67.00 62.20 -6.62
N TYR A 223 -66.81 61.34 -5.66
CA TYR A 223 -67.73 61.22 -4.50
C TYR A 223 -67.72 62.49 -3.65
N MET A 224 -66.56 63.06 -3.34
CA MET A 224 -66.46 64.30 -2.57
C MET A 224 -67.00 65.51 -3.28
N GLU A 225 -66.85 65.61 -4.61
CA GLU A 225 -67.39 66.67 -5.39
C GLU A 225 -68.94 66.62 -5.44
N ARG A 226 -69.57 65.42 -5.50
CA ARG A 226 -71.01 65.26 -5.55
C ARG A 226 -71.69 65.44 -4.19
N HIS A 227 -71.04 65.08 -3.08
CA HIS A 227 -71.74 65.06 -1.77
C HIS A 227 -71.21 66.11 -0.80
N GLY A 228 -70.31 66.97 -1.25
CA GLY A 228 -69.58 67.91 -0.37
C GLY A 228 -68.53 67.26 0.53
N ILE A 229 -67.77 68.07 1.26
CA ILE A 229 -66.77 67.58 2.18
C ILE A 229 -67.45 66.93 3.39
N VAL A 230 -67.45 65.62 3.47
CA VAL A 230 -67.92 64.84 4.62
C VAL A 230 -66.64 64.51 5.47
N SER A 231 -66.60 64.96 6.69
CA SER A 231 -65.53 64.58 7.60
C SER A 231 -65.88 63.29 8.35
N LEU A 232 -64.94 62.33 8.33
CA LEU A 232 -65.01 61.15 9.20
C LEU A 232 -64.51 61.52 10.62
N ASP A 233 -65.14 60.93 11.61
CA ASP A 233 -64.70 61.09 13.00
C ASP A 233 -63.31 60.37 13.18
N GLU A 234 -62.63 60.71 14.25
CA GLU A 234 -61.27 60.20 14.46
C GLU A 234 -61.22 58.68 14.71
N GLU A 235 -62.31 58.14 15.28
CA GLU A 235 -62.42 56.68 15.52
C GLU A 235 -62.62 55.92 14.22
N ALA A 236 -63.45 56.41 13.32
CA ALA A 236 -63.65 55.86 11.99
C ALA A 236 -62.34 55.89 11.15
N ARG A 237 -61.59 57.02 11.23
CA ARG A 237 -60.28 57.11 10.54
C ARG A 237 -59.34 56.05 11.03
N LYS A 238 -59.22 55.83 12.34
CA LYS A 238 -58.35 54.77 12.90
C LYS A 238 -58.74 53.36 12.40
N VAL A 239 -60.03 53.06 12.36
CA VAL A 239 -60.51 51.77 11.86
C VAL A 239 -60.18 51.60 10.36
N ILE A 240 -60.38 52.67 9.56
CA ILE A 240 -60.02 52.67 8.13
C ILE A 240 -58.55 52.46 7.92
N ASP A 241 -57.68 53.18 8.64
CA ASP A 241 -56.23 53.04 8.53
C ASP A 241 -55.75 51.64 8.90
N GLN A 242 -56.34 51.03 9.94
CA GLN A 242 -56.05 49.65 10.33
C GLN A 242 -56.49 48.64 9.30
N LEU A 243 -57.74 48.75 8.80
CA LEU A 243 -58.21 47.86 7.76
C LEU A 243 -57.41 47.98 6.47
N ALA A 244 -57.12 49.21 6.02
CA ALA A 244 -56.31 49.45 4.85
C ALA A 244 -54.91 48.85 4.96
N ALA A 245 -54.26 48.92 6.14
CA ALA A 245 -52.97 48.35 6.39
C ALA A 245 -53.01 46.79 6.34
N LEU A 246 -54.03 46.20 6.98
CA LEU A 246 -54.20 44.73 6.96
C LEU A 246 -54.52 44.21 5.57
N GLU A 247 -55.38 44.90 4.80
CA GLU A 247 -55.69 44.56 3.41
C GLU A 247 -54.47 44.66 2.51
N ALA A 248 -53.71 45.74 2.60
CA ALA A 248 -52.47 45.90 1.86
C ALA A 248 -51.47 44.78 2.16
N THR A 249 -51.30 44.40 3.47
CA THR A 249 -50.44 43.30 3.88
C THR A 249 -50.94 41.94 3.34
N ARG A 250 -52.28 41.72 3.34
CA ARG A 250 -52.85 40.50 2.79
C ARG A 250 -52.55 40.39 1.27
N ASP A 251 -52.75 41.49 0.57
CA ASP A 251 -52.59 41.51 -0.90
C ASP A 251 -51.11 41.42 -1.28
N ALA A 252 -50.21 42.04 -0.53
CA ALA A 252 -48.75 41.82 -0.65
C ALA A 252 -48.35 40.35 -0.37
N THR A 253 -48.99 39.72 0.62
CA THR A 253 -48.83 38.28 0.89
C THR A 253 -49.29 37.43 -0.30
N ASP A 254 -50.42 37.82 -0.96
CA ASP A 254 -50.93 37.12 -2.13
C ASP A 254 -50.00 37.23 -3.37
N ILE A 255 -49.43 38.41 -3.56
CA ILE A 255 -48.38 38.62 -4.60
C ILE A 255 -47.19 37.68 -4.34
N SER A 256 -46.71 37.61 -3.11
CA SER A 256 -45.61 36.74 -2.70
C SER A 256 -45.97 35.24 -2.90
N LEU A 257 -47.22 34.85 -2.59
CA LEU A 257 -47.73 33.50 -2.82
C LEU A 257 -47.71 33.12 -4.29
N ARG A 258 -48.18 34.00 -5.20
CA ARG A 258 -48.15 33.77 -6.63
C ARG A 258 -46.73 33.54 -7.14
N GLN A 259 -45.79 34.35 -6.69
CA GLN A 259 -44.37 34.20 -7.03
C GLN A 259 -43.79 32.85 -6.59
N LEU A 260 -44.00 32.47 -5.32
CA LEU A 260 -43.46 31.20 -4.81
C LEU A 260 -44.12 29.98 -5.49
N ARG A 261 -45.40 30.05 -5.81
CA ARG A 261 -46.09 29.00 -6.58
C ARG A 261 -45.53 28.86 -7.98
N ASN A 262 -45.21 29.97 -8.67
CA ASN A 262 -44.53 29.93 -9.97
C ASN A 262 -43.13 29.32 -9.85
N THR A 263 -42.39 29.67 -8.82
CA THR A 263 -41.07 29.08 -8.53
C THR A 263 -41.18 27.59 -8.24
N LEU A 264 -42.18 27.16 -7.47
CA LEU A 264 -42.44 25.76 -7.17
C LEU A 264 -42.75 24.96 -8.44
N ALA A 265 -43.62 25.51 -9.30
CA ALA A 265 -43.99 24.92 -10.60
C ALA A 265 -42.73 24.73 -11.49
N SER A 266 -41.85 25.75 -11.55
CA SER A 266 -40.59 25.66 -12.29
C SER A 266 -39.64 24.56 -11.77
N TYR A 267 -39.58 24.36 -10.47
CA TYR A 267 -38.81 23.23 -9.93
C TYR A 267 -39.46 21.87 -10.20
N GLN A 268 -40.80 21.81 -10.21
CA GLN A 268 -41.54 20.59 -10.53
C GLN A 268 -41.37 20.17 -12.01
N GLU A 269 -41.31 21.13 -12.94
CA GLU A 269 -41.04 20.87 -14.37
C GLU A 269 -39.62 20.32 -14.61
N GLN A 270 -38.66 20.62 -13.74
CA GLN A 270 -37.31 20.10 -13.83
C GLN A 270 -37.18 18.63 -13.38
N LEU A 271 -38.20 18.03 -12.80
CA LEU A 271 -38.24 16.63 -12.43
C LEU A 271 -38.63 15.74 -13.62
N PRO A 272 -37.97 14.55 -13.80
CA PRO A 272 -38.39 13.57 -14.77
C PRO A 272 -39.83 13.12 -14.52
N GLN A 273 -40.63 12.86 -15.60
CA GLN A 273 -42.04 12.47 -15.52
C GLN A 273 -42.32 11.26 -14.60
N GLN A 274 -41.37 10.36 -14.42
CA GLN A 274 -41.48 9.20 -13.53
C GLN A 274 -41.45 9.55 -12.03
N GLU A 275 -40.97 10.72 -11.66
CA GLU A 275 -40.84 11.15 -10.25
C GLU A 275 -41.85 12.22 -9.84
N THR A 276 -42.70 12.64 -10.73
CA THR A 276 -43.75 13.66 -10.48
C THR A 276 -44.74 13.22 -9.38
N ASN A 277 -44.94 11.92 -9.20
CA ASN A 277 -45.76 11.38 -8.10
C ASN A 277 -45.16 11.65 -6.71
N VAL A 278 -43.84 11.73 -6.59
CA VAL A 278 -43.12 12.05 -5.32
C VAL A 278 -43.35 13.54 -4.99
N ALA A 279 -43.33 14.41 -6.00
CA ALA A 279 -43.55 15.84 -5.80
C ALA A 279 -45.01 16.13 -5.33
N ARG A 280 -45.97 15.32 -5.76
CA ARG A 280 -47.38 15.43 -5.31
C ARG A 280 -47.57 14.94 -3.88
N LEU A 281 -46.91 13.85 -3.50
CA LEU A 281 -46.87 13.33 -2.11
C LEU A 281 -46.20 14.31 -1.13
N ILE A 282 -45.20 15.06 -1.60
CA ILE A 282 -44.51 16.07 -0.81
C ILE A 282 -45.38 17.32 -0.59
N GLY A 283 -46.18 17.72 -1.60
CA GLY A 283 -47.14 18.84 -1.48
C GLY A 283 -48.30 18.55 -0.53
N GLU A 284 -48.75 17.28 -0.48
CA GLU A 284 -49.86 16.82 0.38
C GLU A 284 -49.40 16.35 1.78
N GLY A 285 -48.08 16.10 1.98
CA GLY A 285 -47.53 15.42 3.15
C GLY A 285 -46.68 16.28 4.07
N SER A 286 -46.95 17.59 4.24
CA SER A 286 -46.27 18.35 5.26
C SER A 286 -46.61 17.80 6.66
N ASP A 287 -45.58 17.65 7.50
CA ASP A 287 -45.75 17.22 8.89
C ASP A 287 -46.84 18.08 9.57
N PRO A 288 -47.89 17.49 10.14
CA PRO A 288 -48.95 18.21 10.83
C PRO A 288 -48.41 19.15 11.91
N TYR A 289 -47.25 18.81 12.51
CA TYR A 289 -46.63 19.62 13.51
C TYR A 289 -45.94 20.86 12.94
N ILE A 290 -45.29 20.75 11.79
CA ILE A 290 -44.75 21.91 11.04
C ILE A 290 -45.86 22.86 10.68
N ARG A 291 -47.00 22.37 10.18
CA ARG A 291 -48.19 23.17 9.84
C ARG A 291 -48.73 23.92 11.08
N LEU A 292 -48.85 23.24 12.21
CA LEU A 292 -49.28 23.85 13.47
C LEU A 292 -48.34 25.00 13.91
N LEU A 293 -46.99 24.78 13.80
CA LEU A 293 -46.00 25.81 14.11
C LEU A 293 -46.13 27.02 13.15
N GLN A 294 -46.39 26.81 11.88
CA GLN A 294 -46.60 27.85 10.88
C GLN A 294 -47.89 28.66 11.16
N GLU A 295 -48.99 27.99 11.53
CA GLU A 295 -50.19 28.66 11.94
C GLU A 295 -50.02 29.52 13.19
N GLN A 296 -49.28 29.01 14.20
CA GLN A 296 -48.97 29.78 15.40
C GLN A 296 -48.10 31.00 15.10
N LEU A 297 -47.07 30.81 14.26
CA LEU A 297 -46.17 31.87 13.79
C LEU A 297 -46.97 32.96 13.06
N ALA A 298 -47.79 32.56 12.09
CA ALA A 298 -48.64 33.47 11.32
C ALA A 298 -49.57 34.30 12.22
N LYS A 299 -50.19 33.69 13.24
CA LYS A 299 -51.03 34.39 14.19
C LYS A 299 -50.24 35.43 14.99
N LEU A 300 -49.06 35.12 15.47
CA LEU A 300 -48.20 36.06 16.22
C LEU A 300 -47.70 37.19 15.33
N GLU A 301 -47.31 36.92 14.09
CA GLU A 301 -46.90 37.95 13.12
C GLU A 301 -48.06 38.91 12.83
N VAL A 302 -49.24 38.37 12.57
CA VAL A 302 -50.44 39.23 12.36
C VAL A 302 -50.82 40.01 13.62
N GLN A 303 -50.71 39.43 14.83
CA GLN A 303 -50.91 40.19 16.09
C GLN A 303 -49.93 41.35 16.21
N ARG A 304 -48.65 41.11 15.87
CA ARG A 304 -47.64 42.18 15.84
C ARG A 304 -48.03 43.27 14.85
N ASP A 305 -48.37 42.88 13.60
CA ASP A 305 -48.75 43.80 12.55
C ASP A 305 -49.99 44.63 12.94
N VAL A 306 -50.99 44.04 13.62
CA VAL A 306 -52.15 44.73 14.15
C VAL A 306 -51.76 45.77 15.22
N ILE A 307 -50.84 45.44 16.13
CA ILE A 307 -50.39 46.37 17.17
C ILE A 307 -49.62 47.55 16.55
N VAL A 308 -48.77 47.28 15.57
CA VAL A 308 -48.04 48.33 14.83
C VAL A 308 -49.04 49.21 14.04
N ALA A 309 -50.03 48.62 13.36
CA ALA A 309 -51.07 49.36 12.65
C ALA A 309 -51.94 50.20 13.60
N GLN A 310 -52.17 49.77 14.82
CA GLN A 310 -52.86 50.55 15.87
C GLN A 310 -52.08 51.75 16.38
N ASN A 311 -50.75 51.73 16.24
CA ASN A 311 -49.87 52.76 16.75
C ASN A 311 -48.86 53.20 15.67
N PRO A 312 -49.26 54.03 14.71
CA PRO A 312 -48.39 54.44 13.60
C PRO A 312 -47.06 55.10 14.02
N SER A 313 -47.00 55.66 15.19
CA SER A 313 -45.77 56.22 15.77
C SER A 313 -44.72 55.19 16.12
N LEU A 314 -45.06 53.90 16.11
CA LEU A 314 -44.14 52.78 16.35
C LEU A 314 -43.41 52.33 15.08
N VAL A 315 -43.82 52.76 13.91
CA VAL A 315 -43.13 52.41 12.67
C VAL A 315 -41.67 52.89 12.73
N GLY A 316 -40.73 52.00 12.60
CA GLY A 316 -39.27 52.27 12.78
C GLY A 316 -38.80 52.41 14.23
N ARG A 317 -39.69 52.27 15.20
CA ARG A 317 -39.38 52.29 16.66
C ARG A 317 -40.06 51.13 17.39
N GLU A 318 -40.26 50.03 16.71
CA GLU A 318 -41.02 48.86 17.19
C GLU A 318 -40.42 48.26 18.49
N MET A 319 -39.12 48.32 18.63
CA MET A 319 -38.39 47.85 19.81
C MET A 319 -38.68 48.63 21.11
N VAL A 320 -39.35 49.78 21.04
CA VAL A 320 -39.68 50.58 22.19
C VAL A 320 -40.94 50.08 22.89
N ASN A 321 -41.81 49.37 22.19
CA ASN A 321 -43.06 48.85 22.74
C ASN A 321 -42.83 47.48 23.40
N GLU A 322 -43.14 47.32 24.68
CA GLU A 322 -42.92 46.10 25.46
C GLU A 322 -43.71 44.92 24.92
N LYS A 323 -44.98 45.15 24.47
CA LYS A 323 -45.79 44.08 23.87
C LYS A 323 -45.27 43.62 22.53
N VAL A 324 -44.75 44.54 21.72
CA VAL A 324 -44.14 44.18 20.42
C VAL A 324 -42.85 43.38 20.69
N ARG A 325 -42.00 43.77 21.64
CA ARG A 325 -40.81 43.01 22.02
C ARG A 325 -41.12 41.59 22.50
N GLU A 326 -42.18 41.46 23.32
CA GLU A 326 -42.59 40.15 23.82
C GLU A 326 -43.03 39.24 22.66
N ILE A 327 -43.83 39.76 21.75
CA ILE A 327 -44.31 39.02 20.55
C ILE A 327 -43.13 38.70 19.64
N ASP A 328 -42.20 39.62 19.41
CA ASP A 328 -41.00 39.37 18.60
C ASP A 328 -40.10 38.29 19.23
N SER A 329 -39.98 38.21 20.54
CA SER A 329 -39.30 37.15 21.24
C SER A 329 -39.98 35.78 21.01
N GLN A 330 -41.31 35.75 21.10
CA GLN A 330 -42.11 34.53 20.82
C GLN A 330 -41.99 34.11 19.36
N ILE A 331 -42.02 35.06 18.41
CA ILE A 331 -41.82 34.82 16.98
C ILE A 331 -40.44 34.18 16.73
N ASN A 332 -39.38 34.74 17.32
CA ASN A 332 -38.02 34.21 17.15
C ASN A 332 -37.86 32.82 17.77
N ALA A 333 -38.41 32.55 18.93
CA ALA A 333 -38.41 31.23 19.55
C ALA A 333 -39.16 30.20 18.68
N LEU A 334 -40.31 30.59 18.11
CA LEU A 334 -41.10 29.71 17.24
C LEU A 334 -40.44 29.47 15.89
N ARG A 335 -39.78 30.47 15.31
CA ARG A 335 -38.95 30.34 14.10
C ARG A 335 -37.83 29.35 14.31
N LEU A 336 -37.09 29.41 15.40
CA LEU A 336 -36.03 28.45 15.69
C LEU A 336 -36.57 27.03 15.84
N LYS A 337 -37.73 26.86 16.46
CA LYS A 337 -38.38 25.57 16.62
C LYS A 337 -38.85 25.02 15.28
N LEU A 338 -39.48 25.85 14.46
CA LEU A 338 -39.92 25.52 13.10
C LEU A 338 -38.73 25.08 12.24
N GLN A 339 -37.62 25.80 12.33
CA GLN A 339 -36.39 25.45 11.61
C GLN A 339 -35.87 24.05 12.00
N LYS A 340 -35.75 23.75 13.31
CA LYS A 340 -35.30 22.43 13.78
C LYS A 340 -36.19 21.29 13.28
N GLU A 341 -37.50 21.46 13.32
CA GLU A 341 -38.43 20.42 12.87
C GLU A 341 -38.44 20.29 11.33
N THR A 342 -38.27 21.38 10.60
CA THR A 342 -38.10 21.37 9.14
C THR A 342 -36.86 20.63 8.75
N ASP A 343 -35.70 20.87 9.39
CA ASP A 343 -34.43 20.17 9.15
C ASP A 343 -34.54 18.67 9.43
N LYS A 344 -35.23 18.30 10.51
CA LYS A 344 -35.51 16.92 10.85
C LYS A 344 -36.39 16.24 9.81
N PHE A 345 -37.42 16.92 9.35
CA PHE A 345 -38.32 16.45 8.30
C PHE A 345 -37.59 16.26 6.96
N LEU A 346 -36.74 17.20 6.57
CA LEU A 346 -35.91 17.10 5.37
C LEU A 346 -34.95 15.89 5.43
N ARG A 347 -34.33 15.63 6.57
CA ARG A 347 -33.46 14.46 6.76
C ARG A 347 -34.21 13.12 6.67
N THR A 348 -35.48 13.07 7.08
CA THR A 348 -36.30 11.85 6.98
C THR A 348 -36.75 11.54 5.54
N LEU A 349 -37.00 12.57 4.75
CA LEU A 349 -37.46 12.42 3.34
C LEU A 349 -36.31 12.24 2.33
N THR A 350 -35.08 12.59 2.70
CA THR A 350 -33.90 12.43 1.85
C THR A 350 -32.85 11.52 2.48
N PRO A 351 -33.12 10.19 2.60
CA PRO A 351 -32.12 9.27 3.14
C PRO A 351 -30.86 9.31 2.28
N THR A 352 -29.70 9.22 2.95
CA THR A 352 -28.36 9.13 2.35
C THR A 352 -28.23 7.83 1.55
N VAL A 353 -28.65 7.86 0.29
CA VAL A 353 -28.26 6.85 -0.68
C VAL A 353 -26.86 7.23 -1.14
N GLY A 354 -25.88 6.33 -0.91
CA GLY A 354 -24.49 6.52 -1.31
C GLY A 354 -24.35 6.58 -2.81
N GLY A 355 -24.33 7.78 -3.34
CA GLY A 355 -23.96 8.08 -4.71
C GLY A 355 -22.69 8.93 -4.65
N GLY A 356 -21.67 8.57 -5.48
CA GLY A 356 -20.43 9.34 -5.59
C GLY A 356 -20.67 10.76 -6.13
N PRO A 357 -19.71 11.66 -5.96
CA PRO A 357 -19.80 13.02 -6.50
C PRO A 357 -19.83 12.95 -8.04
N GLY A 358 -20.92 13.47 -8.63
CA GLY A 358 -21.10 13.52 -10.09
C GLY A 358 -22.30 12.75 -10.65
N ASP A 359 -23.10 12.11 -9.80
CA ASP A 359 -24.23 11.30 -10.22
C ASP A 359 -25.48 12.15 -10.42
N ALA A 360 -26.26 11.88 -11.49
CA ALA A 360 -27.58 12.48 -11.76
C ALA A 360 -28.52 12.40 -10.54
N ALA A 361 -28.33 11.42 -9.68
CA ALA A 361 -29.03 11.26 -8.40
C ALA A 361 -28.82 12.43 -7.43
N GLY A 362 -27.63 13.04 -7.39
CA GLY A 362 -27.34 14.21 -6.56
C GLY A 362 -28.10 15.46 -6.97
N TYR A 363 -28.20 15.70 -8.28
CA TYR A 363 -28.97 16.83 -8.84
C TYR A 363 -30.48 16.67 -8.55
N LEU A 364 -31.04 15.49 -8.77
CA LEU A 364 -32.43 15.18 -8.46
C LEU A 364 -32.75 15.36 -6.99
N LYS A 365 -31.85 14.97 -6.10
CA LYS A 365 -31.96 15.19 -4.66
C LYS A 365 -32.05 16.68 -4.32
N SER A 366 -31.21 17.51 -4.93
CA SER A 366 -31.22 18.95 -4.71
C SER A 366 -32.51 19.63 -5.17
N ILE A 367 -33.06 19.21 -6.31
CA ILE A 367 -34.35 19.73 -6.81
C ILE A 367 -35.47 19.30 -5.87
N LYS A 368 -35.54 18.05 -5.42
CA LYS A 368 -36.53 17.57 -4.47
C LYS A 368 -36.50 18.38 -3.16
N GLN A 369 -35.28 18.66 -2.64
CA GLN A 369 -35.11 19.48 -1.45
C GLN A 369 -35.67 20.90 -1.67
N LYS A 370 -35.37 21.56 -2.81
CA LYS A 370 -35.90 22.87 -3.16
C LYS A 370 -37.44 22.89 -3.29
N ILE A 371 -38.02 21.83 -3.84
CA ILE A 371 -39.49 21.67 -3.92
C ILE A 371 -40.09 21.63 -2.52
N ILE A 372 -39.50 20.85 -1.61
CA ILE A 372 -39.97 20.73 -0.22
C ILE A 372 -39.84 22.08 0.50
N GLU A 373 -38.68 22.72 0.44
CA GLU A 373 -38.45 24.03 1.07
C GLU A 373 -39.41 25.09 0.55
N THR A 374 -39.58 25.21 -0.79
CA THR A 374 -40.49 26.16 -1.37
C THR A 374 -41.96 25.83 -1.03
N GLY A 375 -42.30 24.54 -0.96
CA GLY A 375 -43.64 24.09 -0.54
C GLY A 375 -43.96 24.50 0.89
N ILE A 376 -43.01 24.35 1.81
CA ILE A 376 -43.13 24.78 3.21
C ILE A 376 -43.32 26.31 3.29
N GLN A 377 -42.62 27.10 2.46
CA GLN A 377 -42.78 28.54 2.39
C GLN A 377 -44.17 28.96 1.86
N VAL A 378 -44.66 28.29 0.84
CA VAL A 378 -46.03 28.50 0.31
C VAL A 378 -47.04 28.28 1.43
N GLN A 379 -46.94 27.19 2.20
CA GLN A 379 -47.84 26.90 3.31
C GLN A 379 -47.78 27.96 4.41
N ALA A 380 -46.55 28.45 4.74
CA ALA A 380 -46.40 29.53 5.73
C ALA A 380 -47.12 30.82 5.31
N LEU A 381 -47.01 31.23 4.04
CA LEU A 381 -47.72 32.40 3.53
C LEU A 381 -49.23 32.16 3.41
N GLU A 382 -49.65 30.95 3.11
CA GLU A 382 -51.10 30.59 3.13
C GLU A 382 -51.65 30.73 4.57
N ALA A 383 -50.94 30.23 5.55
CA ALA A 383 -51.32 30.39 6.95
C ALA A 383 -51.36 31.87 7.35
N LYS A 384 -50.40 32.70 6.91
CA LYS A 384 -50.39 34.16 7.14
C LYS A 384 -51.57 34.84 6.49
N LYS A 385 -51.93 34.49 5.23
CA LYS A 385 -53.07 35.01 4.51
C LYS A 385 -54.39 34.71 5.27
N LEU A 386 -54.53 33.47 5.76
CA LEU A 386 -55.70 33.07 6.56
C LEU A 386 -55.80 33.89 7.84
N ALA A 387 -54.69 34.04 8.58
CA ALA A 387 -54.66 34.84 9.83
C ALA A 387 -54.96 36.32 9.58
N LEU A 388 -54.51 36.89 8.44
CA LEU A 388 -54.82 38.26 8.02
C LEU A 388 -56.31 38.40 7.71
N ASN A 389 -56.90 37.43 7.00
CA ASN A 389 -58.34 37.46 6.74
C ASN A 389 -59.19 37.45 8.01
N ASP A 390 -58.77 36.65 9.03
CA ASP A 390 -59.45 36.63 10.31
C ASP A 390 -59.31 37.97 11.06
N ALA A 391 -58.10 38.58 11.04
CA ALA A 391 -57.87 39.89 11.61
C ALA A 391 -58.69 40.99 10.91
N ILE A 392 -58.79 40.93 9.56
CA ILE A 392 -59.63 41.84 8.76
C ILE A 392 -61.09 41.69 9.18
N ARG A 393 -61.63 40.46 9.23
CA ARG A 393 -63.02 40.19 9.65
C ARG A 393 -63.30 40.76 11.06
N GLN A 394 -62.38 40.62 12.00
CA GLN A 394 -62.53 41.19 13.36
C GLN A 394 -62.59 42.73 13.35
N GLN A 395 -61.85 43.36 12.43
CA GLN A 395 -61.88 44.83 12.33
C GLN A 395 -63.08 45.30 11.51
N GLU A 396 -63.59 44.51 10.57
CA GLU A 396 -64.84 44.82 9.80
C GLU A 396 -66.04 44.96 10.71
N VAL A 397 -66.15 44.19 11.79
CA VAL A 397 -67.20 44.39 12.83
C VAL A 397 -67.18 45.79 13.42
N LYS A 398 -66.00 46.40 13.58
CA LYS A 398 -65.88 47.79 14.04
C LYS A 398 -66.21 48.76 12.90
N PHE A 399 -65.86 48.44 11.66
CA PHE A 399 -66.20 49.26 10.50
C PHE A 399 -67.71 49.36 10.27
N GLU A 400 -68.52 48.30 10.54
CA GLU A 400 -69.99 48.30 10.47
C GLU A 400 -70.65 49.27 11.45
N ARG A 401 -69.92 49.73 12.48
CA ARG A 401 -70.41 50.73 13.43
C ARG A 401 -70.33 52.17 12.91
N ILE A 402 -69.73 52.38 11.72
CA ILE A 402 -69.63 53.69 11.10
C ILE A 402 -71.04 54.14 10.67
N PRO A 403 -71.43 55.43 10.92
CA PRO A 403 -72.70 55.92 10.53
C PRO A 403 -73.02 55.76 9.03
N ARG A 404 -74.22 55.30 8.69
CA ARG A 404 -74.62 54.98 7.31
C ARG A 404 -74.38 56.09 6.28
N LYS A 405 -74.37 57.37 6.72
CA LYS A 405 -74.10 58.52 5.82
C LYS A 405 -72.60 58.63 5.45
N SER A 406 -71.75 58.04 6.22
CA SER A 406 -70.28 58.09 6.02
C SER A 406 -69.68 56.78 5.51
N VAL A 407 -70.48 55.71 5.41
CA VAL A 407 -69.98 54.37 5.07
C VAL A 407 -69.33 54.33 3.69
N GLU A 408 -69.96 54.99 2.67
CA GLU A 408 -69.40 54.98 1.34
C GLU A 408 -68.10 55.75 1.20
N LEU A 409 -68.03 56.94 1.87
CA LEU A 409 -66.74 57.68 2.02
C LEU A 409 -65.69 56.84 2.70
N ALA A 410 -66.07 56.15 3.79
CA ALA A 410 -65.19 55.28 4.52
C ALA A 410 -64.67 54.12 3.66
N ARG A 411 -65.51 53.53 2.82
CA ARG A 411 -65.12 52.48 1.86
C ARG A 411 -64.13 53.01 0.83
N LEU A 412 -64.41 54.14 0.20
CA LEU A 412 -63.51 54.73 -0.80
C LEU A 412 -62.18 55.16 -0.21
N GLN A 413 -62.17 55.76 1.01
CA GLN A 413 -60.96 56.10 1.68
C GLN A 413 -60.15 54.85 2.09
N ARG A 414 -60.81 53.77 2.56
CA ARG A 414 -60.16 52.48 2.85
C ARG A 414 -59.51 51.92 1.61
N SER A 415 -60.24 51.82 0.48
CA SER A 415 -59.73 51.31 -0.78
C SER A 415 -58.56 52.12 -1.29
N ARG A 416 -58.64 53.47 -1.26
CA ARG A 416 -57.53 54.34 -1.65
C ARG A 416 -56.28 54.10 -0.77
N LEU A 417 -56.44 54.09 0.55
CA LEU A 417 -55.35 53.89 1.48
C LEU A 417 -54.74 52.48 1.38
N SER A 418 -55.59 51.46 1.12
CA SER A 418 -55.12 50.11 0.91
C SER A 418 -54.25 49.99 -0.36
N ASN A 419 -54.77 50.57 -1.48
CA ASN A 419 -54.03 50.58 -2.74
C ASN A 419 -52.76 51.42 -2.68
N GLU A 420 -52.80 52.60 -1.99
CA GLU A 420 -51.62 53.45 -1.76
C GLU A 420 -50.53 52.69 -0.97
N LYS A 421 -50.88 52.05 0.14
CA LYS A 421 -49.93 51.29 0.95
C LYS A 421 -49.39 50.07 0.17
N LEU A 422 -50.26 49.38 -0.55
CA LEU A 422 -49.83 48.23 -1.35
C LEU A 422 -48.90 48.65 -2.48
N TYR A 423 -49.21 49.73 -3.21
CA TYR A 423 -48.35 50.29 -4.25
C TYR A 423 -46.98 50.66 -3.66
N LEU A 424 -46.94 51.40 -2.52
CA LEU A 424 -45.68 51.75 -1.88
C LEU A 424 -44.88 50.52 -1.45
N MET A 425 -45.50 49.47 -0.91
CA MET A 425 -44.83 48.20 -0.58
C MET A 425 -44.27 47.51 -1.82
N VAL A 426 -45.00 47.45 -2.92
CA VAL A 426 -44.56 46.84 -4.17
C VAL A 426 -43.43 47.65 -4.80
N GLU A 427 -43.55 49.00 -4.78
CA GLU A 427 -42.53 49.93 -5.30
C GLU A 427 -41.21 49.81 -4.52
N GLU A 428 -41.30 49.75 -3.15
CA GLU A 428 -40.14 49.52 -2.30
C GLU A 428 -39.44 48.22 -2.71
N LYS A 429 -40.25 47.13 -2.89
CA LYS A 429 -39.70 45.83 -3.29
C LYS A 429 -39.13 45.82 -4.72
N PHE A 430 -39.76 46.56 -5.64
CA PHE A 430 -39.24 46.76 -6.97
C PHE A 430 -37.89 47.50 -6.93
N ASN A 431 -37.77 48.54 -6.13
CA ASN A 431 -36.53 49.29 -5.97
C ASN A 431 -35.42 48.42 -5.33
N GLU A 432 -35.74 47.64 -4.31
CA GLU A 432 -34.83 46.63 -3.75
C GLU A 432 -34.37 45.60 -4.78
N ALA A 433 -35.31 45.06 -5.58
CA ALA A 433 -35.01 44.11 -6.63
C ALA A 433 -34.12 44.72 -7.75
N ASN A 434 -34.37 45.97 -8.11
CA ASN A 434 -33.60 46.72 -9.11
C ASN A 434 -32.13 46.99 -8.61
N ILE A 435 -31.98 47.36 -7.33
CA ILE A 435 -30.68 47.51 -6.70
C ILE A 435 -29.95 46.13 -6.66
N THR A 436 -30.66 45.09 -6.29
CA THR A 436 -30.10 43.73 -6.20
C THR A 436 -29.68 43.22 -7.59
N GLU A 437 -30.49 43.42 -8.64
CA GLU A 437 -30.13 43.03 -10.01
C GLU A 437 -28.84 43.73 -10.45
N LYS A 438 -28.67 45.02 -10.15
CA LYS A 438 -27.52 45.82 -10.57
C LYS A 438 -26.28 45.51 -9.71
N SER A 439 -26.43 45.27 -8.42
CA SER A 439 -25.34 44.98 -7.47
C SER A 439 -24.96 43.52 -7.42
N ASN A 440 -25.78 42.63 -8.01
CA ASN A 440 -25.57 41.20 -7.90
C ASN A 440 -24.34 40.75 -8.71
N ILE A 441 -23.27 40.49 -7.97
CA ILE A 441 -21.97 40.03 -8.50
C ILE A 441 -21.92 38.47 -8.53
N GLY A 442 -22.99 37.81 -8.05
CA GLY A 442 -23.00 36.38 -7.77
C GLY A 442 -22.34 36.07 -6.43
N TYR A 443 -22.49 34.86 -5.96
CA TYR A 443 -21.92 34.41 -4.68
C TYR A 443 -20.65 33.58 -4.85
N VAL A 444 -20.12 33.47 -6.07
CA VAL A 444 -18.90 32.73 -6.40
C VAL A 444 -17.75 33.70 -6.63
N GLU A 445 -16.74 33.62 -5.80
CA GLU A 445 -15.54 34.46 -5.88
C GLU A 445 -14.29 33.59 -6.04
N ILE A 446 -13.39 33.98 -6.94
CA ILE A 446 -12.10 33.32 -7.14
C ILE A 446 -11.10 33.94 -6.15
N ILE A 447 -10.71 33.20 -5.12
CA ILE A 447 -9.75 33.67 -4.11
C ILE A 447 -8.33 33.58 -4.65
N GLU A 448 -8.00 32.43 -5.26
CA GLU A 448 -6.66 32.15 -5.74
C GLU A 448 -6.74 31.56 -7.16
N ARG A 449 -5.96 32.13 -8.07
CA ARG A 449 -5.87 31.61 -9.44
C ARG A 449 -4.82 30.51 -9.52
N ALA A 450 -5.07 29.53 -10.36
CA ALA A 450 -4.13 28.46 -10.65
C ALA A 450 -2.86 29.04 -11.31
N ALA A 451 -1.73 28.83 -10.65
CA ALA A 451 -0.42 29.19 -11.20
C ALA A 451 0.14 28.06 -12.07
N VAL A 452 0.98 28.41 -13.05
CA VAL A 452 1.70 27.42 -13.86
C VAL A 452 2.72 26.71 -12.97
N PRO A 453 2.63 25.36 -12.77
CA PRO A 453 3.53 24.66 -11.91
C PRO A 453 4.93 24.53 -12.50
N PHE A 454 5.97 24.83 -11.71
CA PHE A 454 7.38 24.76 -12.12
C PHE A 454 7.91 23.32 -12.23
N ALA A 455 7.27 22.34 -11.59
CA ALA A 455 7.71 20.96 -11.56
C ALA A 455 6.50 20.00 -11.65
N PRO A 456 6.68 18.82 -12.27
CA PRO A 456 5.62 17.84 -12.35
C PRO A 456 5.25 17.29 -10.96
N ALA A 457 3.97 17.11 -10.70
CA ALA A 457 3.43 16.52 -9.48
C ALA A 457 3.68 15.00 -9.41
N SER A 458 3.82 14.32 -10.55
CA SER A 458 4.13 12.91 -10.72
C SER A 458 4.94 12.70 -12.02
N PRO A 459 5.88 11.70 -12.07
CA PRO A 459 6.28 10.82 -10.97
C PRO A 459 7.18 11.52 -9.94
N LYS A 460 6.99 11.22 -8.64
CA LYS A 460 7.87 11.74 -7.57
C LYS A 460 9.13 10.88 -7.49
N MET A 461 10.21 11.30 -8.13
CA MET A 461 11.46 10.55 -8.24
C MET A 461 12.00 10.06 -6.89
N PHE A 462 11.95 10.91 -5.84
CA PHE A 462 12.42 10.52 -4.50
C PHE A 462 11.59 9.40 -3.86
N ILE A 463 10.27 9.45 -4.03
CA ILE A 463 9.37 8.42 -3.49
C ILE A 463 9.56 7.10 -4.23
N ASN A 464 9.61 7.13 -5.56
CA ASN A 464 9.84 5.95 -6.38
C ASN A 464 11.20 5.32 -6.08
N LEU A 465 12.25 6.15 -5.91
CA LEU A 465 13.57 5.68 -5.53
C LEU A 465 13.57 5.05 -4.12
N ALA A 466 12.89 5.65 -3.15
CA ALA A 466 12.75 5.07 -1.80
C ALA A 466 12.05 3.70 -1.84
N ILE A 467 10.98 3.58 -2.62
CA ILE A 467 10.30 2.30 -2.85
C ILE A 467 11.24 1.30 -3.53
N GLY A 468 12.00 1.73 -4.55
CA GLY A 468 12.99 0.91 -5.25
C GLY A 468 14.08 0.39 -4.33
N ILE A 469 14.56 1.21 -3.38
CA ILE A 469 15.54 0.82 -2.36
C ILE A 469 14.99 -0.29 -1.46
N ILE A 470 13.78 -0.10 -0.93
CA ILE A 470 13.14 -1.09 -0.03
C ILE A 470 12.90 -2.41 -0.78
N LEU A 471 12.35 -2.35 -1.98
CA LEU A 471 12.08 -3.53 -2.81
C LEU A 471 13.36 -4.22 -3.25
N GLY A 472 14.39 -3.48 -3.66
CA GLY A 472 15.67 -4.02 -4.09
C GLY A 472 16.41 -4.76 -2.96
N LEU A 473 16.43 -4.19 -1.76
CA LEU A 473 17.01 -4.83 -0.57
C LEU A 473 16.19 -6.06 -0.16
N GLY A 474 14.87 -5.94 -0.13
CA GLY A 474 13.96 -7.04 0.21
C GLY A 474 14.10 -8.22 -0.74
N LEU A 475 14.04 -7.97 -2.05
CA LEU A 475 14.18 -9.00 -3.08
C LEU A 475 15.57 -9.65 -3.04
N GLY A 476 16.64 -8.85 -2.89
CA GLY A 476 17.99 -9.36 -2.76
C GLY A 476 18.16 -10.29 -1.57
N LEU A 477 17.54 -9.94 -0.43
CA LEU A 477 17.52 -10.79 0.76
C LEU A 477 16.78 -12.11 0.51
N VAL A 478 15.59 -12.04 -0.11
CA VAL A 478 14.80 -13.23 -0.44
C VAL A 478 15.59 -14.17 -1.34
N VAL A 479 16.24 -13.66 -2.40
CA VAL A 479 17.06 -14.48 -3.31
C VAL A 479 18.19 -15.19 -2.59
N VAL A 480 18.91 -14.50 -1.68
CA VAL A 480 20.02 -15.11 -0.92
C VAL A 480 19.50 -16.17 0.05
N LEU A 481 18.41 -15.89 0.76
CA LEU A 481 17.81 -16.85 1.70
C LEU A 481 17.28 -18.09 0.97
N THR A 482 16.63 -17.92 -0.18
CA THR A 482 16.12 -19.01 -1.00
C THR A 482 17.28 -19.90 -1.51
N LYS A 483 18.37 -19.27 -1.99
CA LYS A 483 19.57 -20.00 -2.41
C LYS A 483 20.18 -20.82 -1.29
N GLU A 484 20.27 -20.29 -0.10
CA GLU A 484 20.81 -20.99 1.10
C GLU A 484 19.86 -22.11 1.55
N PHE A 485 18.55 -21.88 1.46
CA PHE A 485 17.54 -22.90 1.82
C PHE A 485 17.55 -24.10 0.88
N LEU A 486 17.86 -23.86 -0.38
CA LEU A 486 17.97 -24.92 -1.42
C LEU A 486 19.31 -25.64 -1.42
N ASP A 487 20.33 -25.19 -0.66
CA ASP A 487 21.62 -25.87 -0.55
C ASP A 487 21.54 -27.00 0.49
N VAL A 488 21.30 -28.23 -0.02
CA VAL A 488 21.18 -29.46 0.80
C VAL A 488 22.53 -30.17 1.01
N ARG A 489 23.65 -29.51 0.75
CA ARG A 489 24.99 -30.12 0.86
C ARG A 489 25.49 -30.08 2.30
N ILE A 490 26.38 -31.02 2.62
CA ILE A 490 27.08 -31.10 3.90
C ILE A 490 28.17 -30.06 3.92
N HIS A 491 28.17 -29.16 4.90
CA HIS A 491 29.15 -28.10 5.05
C HIS A 491 29.85 -28.15 6.42
N SER A 492 29.21 -28.73 7.43
CA SER A 492 29.67 -28.65 8.82
C SER A 492 29.56 -29.97 9.59
N PRO A 493 30.28 -30.16 10.68
CA PRO A 493 30.08 -31.30 11.59
C PRO A 493 28.68 -31.35 12.20
N GLU A 494 28.02 -30.20 12.30
CA GLU A 494 26.65 -30.11 12.81
C GLU A 494 25.67 -30.78 11.86
N ASP A 495 25.94 -30.75 10.55
CA ASP A 495 25.05 -31.42 9.54
C ASP A 495 25.15 -32.95 9.69
N ILE A 496 26.29 -33.49 10.13
CA ILE A 496 26.49 -34.91 10.46
C ILE A 496 25.75 -35.29 11.73
N LYS A 497 25.91 -34.48 12.80
CA LYS A 497 25.23 -34.71 14.08
C LYS A 497 23.71 -34.71 13.97
N ARG A 498 23.15 -33.87 13.11
CA ARG A 498 21.68 -33.81 12.85
C ARG A 498 21.13 -35.13 12.26
N ARG A 499 22.02 -36.01 11.77
CA ARG A 499 21.67 -37.33 11.20
C ARG A 499 21.99 -38.49 12.16
N ASP A 500 22.20 -38.19 13.43
CA ASP A 500 22.62 -39.15 14.48
C ASP A 500 23.91 -39.87 14.14
N LEU A 501 24.78 -39.27 13.32
CA LEU A 501 26.09 -39.78 12.97
C LEU A 501 27.17 -39.05 13.75
N VAL A 502 28.26 -39.78 14.06
CA VAL A 502 29.40 -39.24 14.81
C VAL A 502 30.39 -38.59 13.84
N PRO A 503 30.64 -37.25 13.92
CA PRO A 503 31.75 -36.66 13.18
C PRO A 503 33.08 -37.01 13.86
N LEU A 504 33.89 -37.82 13.19
CA LEU A 504 35.17 -38.27 13.72
C LEU A 504 36.30 -37.24 13.53
N GLY A 505 36.14 -36.34 12.58
CA GLY A 505 37.03 -35.23 12.37
C GLY A 505 36.82 -34.53 11.04
N THR A 506 37.50 -33.39 10.89
CA THR A 506 37.48 -32.56 9.69
C THR A 506 38.87 -32.42 9.11
N VAL A 507 39.06 -32.60 7.84
CA VAL A 507 40.31 -32.35 7.11
C VAL A 507 40.10 -31.09 6.25
N VAL A 508 40.91 -30.08 6.49
CA VAL A 508 40.85 -28.81 5.78
C VAL A 508 41.26 -29.02 4.31
N SER A 509 40.67 -28.20 3.40
CA SER A 509 40.98 -28.28 1.97
C SER A 509 42.50 -28.20 1.71
N MET A 510 43.02 -29.24 1.03
CA MET A 510 44.43 -29.34 0.69
C MET A 510 44.88 -28.30 -0.33
N ASP A 511 44.02 -27.89 -1.27
CA ASP A 511 44.38 -26.98 -2.36
C ASP A 511 44.81 -25.60 -1.80
N GLY A 512 44.11 -25.11 -0.79
CA GLY A 512 44.42 -23.84 -0.13
C GLY A 512 45.69 -23.90 0.71
N GLU A 513 45.99 -25.05 1.30
CA GLU A 513 47.15 -25.25 2.16
C GLU A 513 48.41 -25.63 1.39
N LEU A 514 48.29 -26.43 0.32
CA LEU A 514 49.38 -26.72 -0.64
C LEU A 514 49.88 -25.44 -1.32
N LEU A 515 48.99 -24.53 -1.69
CA LEU A 515 49.35 -23.21 -2.24
C LEU A 515 50.15 -22.36 -1.22
N ARG A 516 49.84 -22.46 0.07
CA ARG A 516 50.59 -21.77 1.16
C ARG A 516 51.91 -22.44 1.45
N LEU A 517 51.98 -23.76 1.33
CA LEU A 517 53.14 -24.56 1.63
C LEU A 517 54.11 -24.70 0.43
N SER A 518 53.66 -24.42 -0.79
CA SER A 518 54.47 -24.48 -2.02
C SER A 518 55.68 -23.49 -1.99
N GLY A 519 55.65 -22.49 -1.09
CA GLY A 519 56.80 -21.61 -0.78
C GLY A 519 57.80 -22.19 0.22
N GLN A 520 57.48 -23.30 0.91
CA GLN A 520 58.36 -23.97 1.84
C GLN A 520 58.89 -25.26 1.20
N GLN A 521 60.23 -25.45 1.18
CA GLN A 521 60.82 -26.69 0.66
C GLN A 521 60.34 -27.92 1.46
N PRO A 522 59.88 -29.01 0.78
CA PRO A 522 59.50 -30.23 1.48
C PRO A 522 60.67 -30.74 2.34
N SER A 523 60.41 -31.02 3.62
CA SER A 523 61.39 -31.59 4.54
C SER A 523 61.75 -33.00 4.09
N GLY A 524 62.80 -33.13 3.29
CA GLY A 524 63.28 -34.41 2.80
C GLY A 524 64.66 -34.24 2.16
N ASN A 525 65.72 -34.85 2.79
CA ASN A 525 67.04 -34.88 2.30
C ASN A 525 67.13 -35.56 0.95
N GLY A 526 67.47 -34.82 -0.12
CA GLY A 526 67.98 -35.30 -1.39
C GLY A 526 67.09 -36.28 -2.21
N ASN A 527 66.62 -35.89 -3.36
CA ASN A 527 66.26 -36.70 -4.54
C ASN A 527 65.05 -37.67 -4.49
N ARG A 528 64.03 -37.50 -3.59
CA ARG A 528 62.85 -38.33 -3.53
C ARG A 528 61.58 -37.48 -3.54
N LYS A 529 60.97 -37.28 -4.70
CA LYS A 529 59.62 -36.66 -4.83
C LYS A 529 58.57 -37.59 -4.19
N VAL A 530 58.12 -37.28 -2.95
CA VAL A 530 56.95 -37.91 -2.32
C VAL A 530 55.71 -37.31 -3.01
N ASP A 531 54.62 -38.11 -3.22
CA ASP A 531 53.38 -37.57 -3.71
C ASP A 531 52.85 -36.50 -2.74
N SER A 532 52.57 -35.31 -3.21
CA SER A 532 52.11 -34.18 -2.40
C SER A 532 50.80 -34.47 -1.66
N ARG A 533 50.04 -35.48 -2.12
CA ARG A 533 48.79 -35.92 -1.48
C ARG A 533 49.03 -36.70 -0.18
N LEU A 534 50.26 -37.29 0.01
CA LEU A 534 50.65 -37.91 1.28
C LEU A 534 51.15 -36.84 2.25
N VAL A 535 50.22 -35.92 2.65
CA VAL A 535 50.51 -34.73 3.41
C VAL A 535 51.16 -35.05 4.79
N THR A 536 50.77 -36.17 5.39
CA THR A 536 51.30 -36.63 6.68
C THR A 536 52.81 -36.94 6.61
N VAL A 537 53.35 -37.27 5.42
CA VAL A 537 54.80 -37.46 5.18
C VAL A 537 55.42 -36.21 4.58
N ALA A 538 54.78 -35.61 3.57
CA ALA A 538 55.33 -34.46 2.86
C ALA A 538 55.42 -33.21 3.74
N TYR A 539 54.41 -33.01 4.58
CA TYR A 539 54.25 -31.82 5.44
C TYR A 539 53.78 -32.24 6.85
N PRO A 540 54.63 -32.91 7.66
CA PRO A 540 54.23 -33.52 8.93
C PRO A 540 53.75 -32.54 10.00
N PHE A 541 54.06 -31.26 9.87
CA PHE A 541 53.66 -30.21 10.80
C PHE A 541 52.46 -29.40 10.30
N SER A 542 51.88 -29.75 9.16
CA SER A 542 50.73 -29.05 8.61
C SER A 542 49.46 -29.29 9.44
N SER A 543 48.51 -28.36 9.34
CA SER A 543 47.18 -28.49 9.97
C SER A 543 46.44 -29.70 9.47
N VAL A 544 46.64 -30.08 8.19
CA VAL A 544 46.07 -31.28 7.57
C VAL A 544 46.65 -32.55 8.19
N ALA A 545 47.96 -32.64 8.38
CA ALA A 545 48.59 -33.77 9.03
C ALA A 545 48.08 -33.94 10.47
N GLU A 546 47.94 -32.84 11.20
CA GLU A 546 47.40 -32.85 12.56
C GLU A 546 45.94 -33.31 12.60
N SER A 547 45.15 -32.93 11.63
CA SER A 547 43.79 -33.43 11.48
C SER A 547 43.73 -34.97 11.37
N TYR A 548 44.62 -35.59 10.60
CA TYR A 548 44.68 -37.06 10.51
C TYR A 548 45.16 -37.71 11.82
N ARG A 549 46.10 -37.09 12.58
CA ARG A 549 46.48 -37.57 13.92
C ARG A 549 45.30 -37.51 14.90
N GLN A 550 44.51 -36.46 14.85
CA GLN A 550 43.32 -36.32 15.68
C GLN A 550 42.26 -37.37 15.28
N ILE A 551 42.01 -37.58 13.98
CA ILE A 551 41.07 -38.60 13.49
C ILE A 551 41.52 -39.99 13.90
N ARG A 552 42.81 -40.32 13.79
CA ARG A 552 43.41 -41.58 14.32
C ARG A 552 43.06 -41.75 15.79
N THR A 553 43.28 -40.73 16.62
CA THR A 553 42.99 -40.79 18.05
C THR A 553 41.50 -41.00 18.28
N ASN A 554 40.64 -40.27 17.59
CA ASN A 554 39.19 -40.43 17.71
C ASN A 554 38.71 -41.83 17.29
N LEU A 555 39.32 -42.44 16.26
CA LEU A 555 39.01 -43.80 15.83
C LEU A 555 39.42 -44.84 16.86
N GLN A 556 40.56 -44.67 17.53
CA GLN A 556 41.01 -45.59 18.59
C GLN A 556 40.06 -45.61 19.78
N PHE A 557 39.42 -44.48 20.08
CA PHE A 557 38.49 -44.35 21.23
C PHE A 557 37.02 -44.35 20.83
N ALA A 558 36.70 -44.56 19.54
CA ALA A 558 35.32 -44.52 19.03
C ALA A 558 34.43 -45.61 19.65
N ARG A 559 35.00 -46.71 20.17
CA ARG A 559 34.29 -47.80 20.85
C ARG A 559 34.91 -48.09 22.21
N PRO A 560 34.30 -47.68 23.33
CA PRO A 560 34.79 -47.96 24.67
C PRO A 560 34.87 -49.49 24.92
N GLY A 561 36.04 -49.97 25.31
CA GLY A 561 36.26 -51.39 25.68
C GLY A 561 36.54 -52.37 24.53
N GLN A 562 36.54 -51.92 23.27
CA GLN A 562 36.90 -52.75 22.09
C GLN A 562 37.95 -52.03 21.23
N MET A 563 39.10 -52.64 21.06
CA MET A 563 40.12 -52.12 20.13
C MET A 563 39.76 -52.53 18.71
N VAL A 564 39.38 -51.56 17.87
CA VAL A 564 39.05 -51.77 16.45
C VAL A 564 40.35 -51.85 15.65
N ARG A 565 40.66 -53.01 15.13
CA ARG A 565 41.91 -53.30 14.42
C ARG A 565 41.74 -53.34 12.89
N SER A 566 40.55 -53.60 12.40
CA SER A 566 40.24 -53.61 10.95
C SER A 566 39.19 -52.57 10.61
N ILE A 567 39.56 -51.60 9.78
CA ILE A 567 38.76 -50.42 9.45
C ILE A 567 38.62 -50.33 7.94
N LEU A 568 37.39 -50.30 7.44
CA LEU A 568 37.05 -49.96 6.08
C LEU A 568 36.90 -48.44 5.95
N VAL A 569 37.53 -47.85 4.97
CA VAL A 569 37.32 -46.44 4.59
C VAL A 569 36.65 -46.39 3.23
N THR A 570 35.47 -45.81 3.20
CA THR A 570 34.63 -45.69 2.00
C THR A 570 34.09 -44.27 1.89
N SER A 571 33.32 -43.99 0.87
CA SER A 571 32.65 -42.72 0.64
C SER A 571 31.28 -42.95 0.02
N SER A 572 30.39 -41.94 0.08
CA SER A 572 29.07 -42.05 -0.55
C SER A 572 29.19 -42.04 -2.07
N ILE A 573 29.91 -41.07 -2.63
CA ILE A 573 30.11 -40.87 -4.08
C ILE A 573 31.57 -40.81 -4.46
N PRO A 574 31.94 -40.95 -5.76
CA PRO A 574 33.29 -40.83 -6.24
C PRO A 574 33.90 -39.44 -6.00
N GLY A 575 35.22 -39.37 -5.70
CA GLY A 575 35.97 -38.12 -5.60
C GLY A 575 35.81 -37.36 -4.29
N GLU A 576 35.34 -38.01 -3.21
CA GLU A 576 35.27 -37.43 -1.84
C GLU A 576 36.61 -37.46 -1.07
N GLY A 577 37.62 -38.11 -1.65
CA GLY A 577 38.96 -38.19 -1.10
C GLY A 577 39.19 -39.40 -0.19
N LYS A 578 38.42 -40.51 -0.36
CA LYS A 578 38.55 -41.73 0.44
C LYS A 578 39.97 -42.30 0.41
N SER A 579 40.56 -42.54 -0.79
CA SER A 579 41.91 -43.13 -0.92
C SER A 579 42.98 -42.24 -0.32
N THR A 580 42.95 -40.93 -0.54
CA THR A 580 43.85 -39.96 0.06
C THR A 580 43.70 -39.94 1.58
N SER A 581 42.45 -40.04 2.07
CA SER A 581 42.19 -40.04 3.54
C SER A 581 42.70 -41.31 4.21
N VAL A 582 42.44 -42.50 3.59
CA VAL A 582 42.92 -43.77 4.16
C VAL A 582 44.45 -43.90 4.12
N SER A 583 45.07 -43.38 3.05
CA SER A 583 46.55 -43.35 2.92
C SER A 583 47.19 -42.50 4.03
N ASN A 584 46.72 -41.27 4.21
CA ASN A 584 47.25 -40.39 5.29
C ASN A 584 46.94 -40.92 6.70
N LEU A 585 45.79 -41.58 6.86
CA LEU A 585 45.44 -42.20 8.14
C LEU A 585 46.31 -43.41 8.43
N ALA A 586 46.61 -44.27 7.43
CA ALA A 586 47.54 -45.39 7.58
C ALA A 586 48.96 -44.92 7.99
N ILE A 587 49.41 -43.85 7.35
CA ILE A 587 50.70 -43.22 7.71
C ILE A 587 50.65 -42.70 9.15
N ALA A 588 49.55 -42.09 9.56
CA ALA A 588 49.42 -41.58 10.93
C ALA A 588 49.44 -42.69 11.99
N PHE A 589 48.87 -43.86 11.70
CA PHE A 589 48.99 -45.05 12.55
C PHE A 589 50.41 -45.59 12.58
N ALA A 590 51.07 -45.72 11.43
CA ALA A 590 52.43 -46.19 11.33
C ALA A 590 53.46 -45.27 12.07
N GLN A 591 53.31 -43.96 11.93
CA GLN A 591 54.11 -42.95 12.68
C GLN A 591 53.90 -43.02 14.22
N ALA A 592 52.77 -43.55 14.67
CA ALA A 592 52.51 -43.82 16.08
C ALA A 592 53.15 -45.15 16.58
N GLY A 593 54.00 -45.79 15.76
CA GLY A 593 54.64 -47.02 16.07
C GLY A 593 53.83 -48.29 15.92
N LYS A 594 52.66 -48.21 15.27
CA LYS A 594 51.75 -49.32 15.02
C LYS A 594 52.07 -50.02 13.70
N LYS A 595 52.26 -51.30 13.70
CA LYS A 595 52.40 -52.09 12.49
C LYS A 595 51.07 -52.03 11.70
N THR A 596 51.04 -51.32 10.58
CA THR A 596 49.85 -51.00 9.82
C THR A 596 49.93 -51.62 8.43
N LEU A 597 48.87 -52.35 8.00
CA LEU A 597 48.67 -52.80 6.66
C LEU A 597 47.56 -51.99 6.01
N LEU A 598 47.90 -51.26 4.94
CA LEU A 598 46.94 -50.59 4.08
C LEU A 598 46.61 -51.51 2.87
N VAL A 599 45.34 -51.79 2.69
CA VAL A 599 44.88 -52.75 1.66
C VAL A 599 44.07 -52.02 0.60
N ASP A 600 44.51 -52.12 -0.67
CA ASP A 600 43.74 -51.64 -1.83
C ASP A 600 42.64 -52.63 -2.21
N ALA A 601 41.49 -52.45 -1.59
CA ALA A 601 40.31 -53.25 -1.87
C ALA A 601 39.36 -52.56 -2.89
N ASP A 602 39.75 -51.42 -3.49
CA ASP A 602 39.11 -50.87 -4.67
C ASP A 602 39.60 -51.62 -5.92
N LEU A 603 39.06 -52.82 -6.08
CA LEU A 603 39.44 -53.72 -7.18
C LEU A 603 38.93 -53.22 -8.54
N ARG A 604 38.28 -52.04 -8.60
CA ARG A 604 37.75 -51.41 -9.82
C ARG A 604 38.64 -50.29 -10.30
N MET A 605 39.05 -49.40 -9.40
CA MET A 605 39.88 -48.23 -9.67
C MET A 605 41.06 -48.13 -8.69
N PRO A 606 41.95 -49.13 -8.63
CA PRO A 606 43.05 -49.15 -7.65
C PRO A 606 44.05 -48.04 -7.95
N ASN A 607 44.55 -47.38 -6.88
CA ASN A 607 45.50 -46.29 -7.01
C ASN A 607 46.64 -46.33 -5.99
N LEU A 608 46.61 -47.17 -4.94
CA LEU A 608 47.60 -47.21 -3.90
C LEU A 608 48.98 -47.61 -4.36
N ASN A 609 49.11 -48.48 -5.40
CA ASN A 609 50.38 -48.85 -5.98
C ASN A 609 51.13 -47.63 -6.56
N VAL A 610 50.42 -46.68 -7.17
CA VAL A 610 50.97 -45.43 -7.71
C VAL A 610 51.35 -44.47 -6.58
N GLU A 611 50.46 -44.29 -5.59
CA GLU A 611 50.61 -43.39 -4.48
C GLU A 611 51.81 -43.72 -3.62
N PHE A 612 52.01 -45.04 -3.29
CA PHE A 612 53.13 -45.50 -2.46
C PHE A 612 54.36 -45.98 -3.25
N ARG A 613 54.27 -46.01 -4.59
CA ARG A 613 55.32 -46.46 -5.52
C ARG A 613 55.78 -47.89 -5.21
N VAL A 614 54.85 -48.77 -4.97
CA VAL A 614 55.07 -50.23 -4.81
C VAL A 614 54.65 -50.99 -6.06
N LYS A 615 55.06 -52.21 -6.18
CA LYS A 615 54.69 -53.05 -7.34
C LYS A 615 53.21 -53.33 -7.28
N LYS A 616 52.57 -53.35 -8.47
CA LYS A 616 51.14 -53.63 -8.56
C LYS A 616 50.83 -55.09 -8.23
N GLU A 617 51.71 -56.02 -8.65
CA GLU A 617 51.56 -57.48 -8.48
C GLU A 617 52.77 -58.02 -7.71
N PRO A 618 52.61 -59.02 -6.82
CA PRO A 618 51.35 -59.61 -6.40
C PRO A 618 50.59 -58.70 -5.44
N GLY A 619 49.22 -58.81 -5.47
CA GLY A 619 48.36 -58.02 -4.57
C GLY A 619 47.20 -58.85 -4.02
N LEU A 620 46.20 -58.12 -3.42
CA LEU A 620 45.05 -58.73 -2.76
C LEU A 620 44.32 -59.75 -3.64
N ALA A 621 44.05 -59.40 -4.91
CA ALA A 621 43.37 -60.32 -5.84
C ALA A 621 44.18 -61.60 -6.13
N ASP A 622 45.51 -61.53 -6.12
CA ASP A 622 46.38 -62.70 -6.29
C ASP A 622 46.32 -63.61 -5.06
N TYR A 623 46.32 -63.06 -3.85
CA TYR A 623 46.10 -63.81 -2.61
C TYR A 623 44.71 -64.51 -2.61
N LEU A 624 43.66 -63.76 -2.94
CA LEU A 624 42.28 -64.27 -2.94
C LEU A 624 42.11 -65.41 -3.97
N ASN A 625 42.84 -65.38 -5.07
CA ASN A 625 42.87 -66.44 -6.05
C ASN A 625 43.85 -67.60 -5.68
N GLY A 626 44.57 -67.54 -4.56
CA GLY A 626 45.49 -68.57 -4.10
C GLY A 626 46.81 -68.65 -4.86
N LYS A 627 47.25 -67.56 -5.50
CA LYS A 627 48.44 -67.43 -6.31
C LYS A 627 49.62 -66.81 -5.54
N ALA A 628 49.35 -66.20 -4.40
CA ALA A 628 50.37 -65.55 -3.59
C ALA A 628 50.09 -65.70 -2.09
N ALA A 629 51.14 -65.70 -1.23
CA ALA A 629 51.05 -65.72 0.22
C ALA A 629 50.91 -64.30 0.78
N LEU A 630 50.45 -64.17 2.05
CA LEU A 630 50.31 -62.84 2.70
C LEU A 630 51.60 -62.05 2.72
N ASP A 631 52.75 -62.69 3.02
CA ASP A 631 54.06 -62.05 3.09
C ASP A 631 54.55 -61.51 1.74
N GLU A 632 54.07 -62.09 0.61
CA GLU A 632 54.39 -61.64 -0.73
C GLU A 632 53.51 -60.41 -1.13
N VAL A 633 52.25 -60.39 -0.65
CA VAL A 633 51.26 -59.37 -0.98
C VAL A 633 51.46 -58.13 -0.10
N ALA A 634 51.90 -58.29 1.18
CA ALA A 634 52.12 -57.21 2.10
C ALA A 634 53.48 -56.53 1.81
N GLN A 635 53.54 -55.68 0.81
CA GLN A 635 54.79 -55.01 0.40
C GLN A 635 55.17 -53.88 1.37
N LYS A 636 56.43 -53.89 1.82
CA LYS A 636 56.99 -52.85 2.69
C LYS A 636 57.08 -51.53 1.91
N THR A 637 56.64 -50.45 2.51
CA THR A 637 56.79 -49.10 1.96
C THR A 637 58.08 -48.44 2.46
N LYS A 638 58.37 -47.24 1.99
CA LYS A 638 59.47 -46.40 2.52
C LYS A 638 59.15 -45.76 3.90
N ILE A 639 57.98 -46.02 4.39
CA ILE A 639 57.47 -45.46 5.68
C ILE A 639 57.59 -46.60 6.71
N ASP A 640 58.28 -46.33 7.80
CA ASP A 640 58.46 -47.34 8.86
C ASP A 640 57.09 -47.78 9.41
N ASN A 641 56.97 -49.07 9.70
CA ASN A 641 55.76 -49.74 10.21
C ASN A 641 54.55 -49.72 9.25
N LEU A 642 54.70 -49.30 7.97
CA LEU A 642 53.64 -49.31 6.98
C LEU A 642 53.94 -50.30 5.85
N SER A 643 53.07 -51.28 5.67
CA SER A 643 52.99 -52.13 4.50
C SER A 643 51.75 -51.87 3.68
N VAL A 644 51.82 -52.07 2.38
CA VAL A 644 50.69 -51.88 1.46
C VAL A 644 50.42 -53.19 0.70
N ALA A 645 49.21 -53.68 0.78
CA ALA A 645 48.72 -54.73 -0.09
C ALA A 645 47.98 -54.06 -1.29
N THR A 646 48.58 -54.07 -2.45
CA THR A 646 47.97 -53.51 -3.67
C THR A 646 46.82 -54.37 -4.16
N CYS A 647 46.04 -53.89 -5.10
CA CYS A 647 44.93 -54.65 -5.71
C CYS A 647 45.43 -55.94 -6.36
N GLY A 648 46.61 -55.96 -6.99
CA GLY A 648 47.13 -57.06 -7.81
C GLY A 648 46.54 -57.07 -9.21
N LYS A 649 46.38 -58.24 -9.79
CA LYS A 649 45.77 -58.42 -11.08
C LYS A 649 44.26 -58.19 -10.98
N LEU A 650 43.73 -57.24 -11.76
CA LEU A 650 42.28 -56.87 -11.72
C LEU A 650 41.42 -58.09 -12.02
N PRO A 651 40.52 -58.49 -11.13
CA PRO A 651 39.62 -59.61 -11.32
C PRO A 651 38.45 -59.23 -12.22
N SER A 652 37.88 -60.21 -12.91
CA SER A 652 36.65 -60.02 -13.71
C SER A 652 35.42 -59.79 -12.84
N ASN A 653 35.34 -60.39 -11.63
CA ASN A 653 34.23 -60.34 -10.72
C ASN A 653 34.69 -59.86 -9.32
N PRO A 654 34.90 -58.54 -9.12
CA PRO A 654 35.44 -57.99 -7.84
C PRO A 654 34.61 -58.35 -6.60
N ALA A 655 33.29 -58.24 -6.69
CA ALA A 655 32.37 -58.45 -5.56
C ALA A 655 32.42 -59.93 -5.09
N GLU A 656 32.43 -60.88 -6.01
CA GLU A 656 32.46 -62.33 -5.69
C GLU A 656 33.71 -62.74 -4.95
N ILE A 657 34.86 -62.19 -5.38
CA ILE A 657 36.15 -62.51 -4.75
C ILE A 657 36.21 -61.95 -3.32
N LEU A 658 35.59 -60.79 -3.07
CA LEU A 658 35.53 -60.17 -1.73
C LEU A 658 34.60 -60.92 -0.76
N VAL A 659 33.60 -61.66 -1.23
CA VAL A 659 32.75 -62.52 -0.40
C VAL A 659 33.41 -63.82 -0.01
N SER A 660 34.47 -64.23 -0.67
CA SER A 660 35.10 -65.54 -0.50
C SER A 660 35.63 -65.77 0.93
N ASP A 661 35.65 -67.05 1.37
CA ASP A 661 36.26 -67.44 2.66
C ASP A 661 37.75 -67.06 2.75
N ARG A 662 38.41 -66.92 1.61
CA ARG A 662 39.82 -66.44 1.56
C ARG A 662 39.98 -64.99 1.98
N MET A 663 38.97 -64.15 1.81
CA MET A 663 39.01 -62.77 2.30
C MET A 663 38.93 -62.75 3.83
N ARG A 664 38.16 -63.61 4.44
CA ARG A 664 38.13 -63.79 5.91
C ARG A 664 39.45 -64.30 6.42
N ASP A 665 40.03 -65.33 5.78
CA ASP A 665 41.33 -65.89 6.09
C ASP A 665 42.44 -64.81 6.00
N PHE A 666 42.37 -63.97 4.92
CA PHE A 666 43.30 -62.84 4.75
C PHE A 666 43.23 -61.88 5.95
N ILE A 667 42.02 -61.47 6.34
CA ILE A 667 41.84 -60.51 7.45
C ILE A 667 42.36 -61.11 8.78
N GLU A 668 42.03 -62.39 9.07
CA GLU A 668 42.47 -63.06 10.30
C GLU A 668 43.99 -63.26 10.35
N LYS A 669 44.62 -63.69 9.26
CA LYS A 669 46.07 -63.81 9.18
C LYS A 669 46.79 -62.48 9.24
N ALA A 670 46.25 -61.44 8.59
CA ALA A 670 46.80 -60.10 8.63
C ALA A 670 46.72 -59.50 10.08
N LYS A 671 45.63 -59.77 10.84
CA LYS A 671 45.52 -59.36 12.23
C LYS A 671 46.56 -60.01 13.15
N GLN A 672 47.11 -61.15 12.79
CA GLN A 672 48.19 -61.76 13.56
C GLN A 672 49.55 -61.08 13.40
N GLN A 673 49.79 -60.45 12.23
CA GLN A 673 51.03 -59.80 11.87
C GLN A 673 51.04 -58.29 12.05
N PHE A 674 49.86 -57.64 11.91
CA PHE A 674 49.69 -56.21 11.96
C PHE A 674 48.77 -55.77 13.08
N ASP A 675 49.04 -54.60 13.68
CA ASP A 675 48.24 -53.99 14.72
C ASP A 675 46.94 -53.40 14.15
N PHE A 676 47.02 -52.78 12.94
CA PHE A 676 45.93 -52.16 12.23
C PHE A 676 45.88 -52.55 10.76
N LEU A 677 44.63 -52.81 10.31
CA LEU A 677 44.29 -53.08 8.89
C LEU A 677 43.36 -51.96 8.40
N LEU A 678 43.78 -51.26 7.40
CA LEU A 678 42.98 -50.22 6.76
C LEU A 678 42.67 -50.60 5.32
N PHE A 679 41.39 -50.63 4.94
CA PHE A 679 40.90 -51.01 3.63
C PHE A 679 40.43 -49.80 2.86
N ASP A 680 41.00 -49.50 1.67
CA ASP A 680 40.46 -48.59 0.71
C ASP A 680 39.40 -49.34 -0.12
N SER A 681 38.25 -48.77 -0.39
CA SER A 681 37.15 -49.41 -1.10
C SER A 681 36.48 -48.47 -2.09
N PRO A 682 35.74 -48.96 -3.09
CA PRO A 682 34.96 -48.09 -3.96
C PRO A 682 33.82 -47.37 -3.17
N PRO A 683 33.25 -46.31 -3.76
CA PRO A 683 32.13 -45.59 -3.14
C PRO A 683 30.87 -46.46 -3.04
N LEU A 684 30.09 -46.24 -1.95
CA LEU A 684 28.92 -47.06 -1.59
C LEU A 684 27.81 -47.03 -2.64
N LEU A 685 27.56 -45.84 -3.22
CA LEU A 685 26.49 -45.69 -4.23
C LEU A 685 26.94 -46.14 -5.63
N ALA A 686 28.25 -46.42 -5.85
CA ALA A 686 28.78 -46.84 -7.12
C ALA A 686 28.98 -48.38 -7.21
N ALA A 687 29.24 -49.06 -6.08
CA ALA A 687 29.53 -50.51 -6.07
C ALA A 687 29.14 -51.13 -4.73
N THR A 688 28.77 -52.42 -4.75
CA THR A 688 28.43 -53.23 -3.59
C THR A 688 29.63 -53.69 -2.77
N ASP A 689 30.83 -53.57 -3.30
CA ASP A 689 32.08 -54.07 -2.79
C ASP A 689 32.35 -53.53 -1.35
N ALA A 690 32.12 -52.21 -1.12
CA ALA A 690 32.26 -51.60 0.17
C ALA A 690 31.23 -52.13 1.20
N SER A 691 30.00 -52.39 0.79
CA SER A 691 28.97 -52.98 1.65
C SER A 691 29.35 -54.42 2.07
N ILE A 692 29.90 -55.20 1.14
CA ILE A 692 30.42 -56.56 1.45
C ILE A 692 31.54 -56.47 2.48
N LEU A 693 32.58 -55.67 2.22
CA LEU A 693 33.72 -55.51 3.09
C LEU A 693 33.33 -55.02 4.47
N SER A 694 32.29 -54.18 4.57
CA SER A 694 31.83 -53.65 5.85
C SER A 694 31.33 -54.72 6.82
N THR A 695 30.93 -55.90 6.34
CA THR A 695 30.52 -57.04 7.12
C THR A 695 31.65 -57.85 7.67
N LEU A 696 32.84 -57.72 7.03
CA LEU A 696 34.05 -58.52 7.36
C LEU A 696 35.00 -57.75 8.30
N VAL A 697 34.90 -56.45 8.33
CA VAL A 697 35.75 -55.59 9.20
C VAL A 697 35.07 -55.21 10.50
N GLU A 698 35.83 -54.73 11.46
CA GLU A 698 35.32 -54.32 12.77
C GLU A 698 34.64 -52.96 12.79
N GLY A 699 34.98 -52.10 11.83
CA GLY A 699 34.32 -50.76 11.71
C GLY A 699 34.52 -50.12 10.34
N THR A 700 33.59 -49.25 9.99
CA THR A 700 33.56 -48.49 8.74
C THR A 700 33.60 -47.00 8.98
N LEU A 701 34.53 -46.32 8.35
CA LEU A 701 34.68 -44.85 8.31
C LEU A 701 34.12 -44.35 6.98
N VAL A 702 33.13 -43.51 6.99
CA VAL A 702 32.55 -42.88 5.80
C VAL A 702 33.20 -41.51 5.58
N VAL A 703 33.76 -41.29 4.41
CA VAL A 703 34.35 -40.02 4.00
C VAL A 703 33.34 -39.23 3.22
N VAL A 704 33.12 -37.94 3.56
CA VAL A 704 32.29 -36.98 2.82
C VAL A 704 33.10 -35.75 2.46
N SER A 705 32.80 -35.11 1.36
CA SER A 705 33.46 -33.86 0.94
C SER A 705 32.55 -32.65 1.20
N ALA A 706 33.04 -31.72 2.04
CA ALA A 706 32.30 -30.51 2.37
C ALA A 706 31.98 -29.68 1.10
N GLY A 707 30.72 -29.24 1.00
CA GLY A 707 30.18 -28.45 -0.16
C GLY A 707 30.01 -29.24 -1.45
N ARG A 708 30.26 -30.57 -1.45
CA ARG A 708 30.08 -31.46 -2.59
C ARG A 708 29.04 -32.54 -2.29
N THR A 709 29.21 -33.30 -1.25
CA THR A 709 28.31 -34.39 -0.85
C THR A 709 26.94 -33.82 -0.45
N ARG A 710 25.89 -34.35 -1.07
CA ARG A 710 24.52 -34.05 -0.65
C ARG A 710 24.18 -34.86 0.61
N ALA A 711 23.35 -34.28 1.43
CA ALA A 711 22.87 -34.94 2.64
C ALA A 711 22.21 -36.29 2.37
N GLU A 712 21.39 -36.37 1.31
CA GLU A 712 20.71 -37.58 0.86
C GLU A 712 21.68 -38.69 0.43
N GLU A 713 22.79 -38.32 -0.23
CA GLU A 713 23.81 -39.27 -0.67
C GLU A 713 24.52 -39.94 0.52
N LEU A 714 24.79 -39.18 1.59
CA LEU A 714 25.30 -39.74 2.82
C LEU A 714 24.28 -40.66 3.47
N ASP A 715 23.05 -40.24 3.60
CA ASP A 715 21.97 -41.01 4.25
C ASP A 715 21.78 -42.35 3.52
N GLN A 716 21.72 -42.36 2.17
CA GLN A 716 21.65 -43.55 1.37
C GLN A 716 22.87 -44.47 1.54
N GLY A 717 24.08 -43.88 1.56
CA GLY A 717 25.31 -44.65 1.77
C GLY A 717 25.36 -45.34 3.15
N VAL A 718 24.97 -44.63 4.21
CA VAL A 718 24.86 -45.20 5.55
C VAL A 718 23.79 -46.27 5.65
N GLU A 719 22.62 -46.05 5.03
CA GLU A 719 21.53 -47.03 5.00
C GLU A 719 21.97 -48.35 4.31
N LEU A 720 22.74 -48.27 3.22
CA LEU A 720 23.31 -49.44 2.58
C LEU A 720 24.22 -50.26 3.49
N LEU A 721 25.07 -49.58 4.30
CA LEU A 721 25.92 -50.23 5.30
C LEU A 721 25.09 -50.88 6.42
N GLU A 722 24.08 -50.18 6.95
CA GLU A 722 23.24 -50.67 8.05
C GLU A 722 22.42 -51.88 7.61
N ARG A 723 21.89 -51.89 6.37
CA ARG A 723 21.10 -53.03 5.85
C ARG A 723 21.88 -54.33 5.79
N VAL A 724 23.20 -54.29 5.54
CA VAL A 724 24.06 -55.49 5.52
C VAL A 724 24.64 -55.79 6.90
N GLY A 725 24.35 -54.99 7.94
CA GLY A 725 24.93 -55.13 9.30
C GLY A 725 26.32 -54.58 9.44
N GLY A 726 26.76 -53.73 8.50
CA GLY A 726 28.04 -53.01 8.57
C GLY A 726 28.04 -52.01 9.75
N LYS A 727 29.19 -51.94 10.45
CA LYS A 727 29.31 -51.11 11.66
C LYS A 727 29.92 -49.75 11.34
N VAL A 728 29.07 -48.75 11.13
CA VAL A 728 29.50 -47.35 10.93
C VAL A 728 30.10 -46.79 12.24
N MET A 729 31.36 -46.39 12.23
CA MET A 729 32.04 -45.74 13.34
C MET A 729 31.80 -44.24 13.39
N GLY A 730 31.63 -43.64 12.21
CA GLY A 730 31.40 -42.23 12.07
C GLY A 730 31.80 -41.70 10.69
N VAL A 731 31.78 -40.40 10.56
CA VAL A 731 32.01 -39.67 9.31
C VAL A 731 33.23 -38.78 9.41
N LEU A 732 34.11 -38.84 8.41
CA LEU A 732 35.20 -37.90 8.17
C LEU A 732 34.75 -36.85 7.14
N ILE A 733 34.87 -35.58 7.49
CA ILE A 733 34.56 -34.48 6.59
C ILE A 733 35.85 -33.99 5.94
N ASN A 734 36.01 -34.28 4.66
CA ASN A 734 37.13 -33.83 3.84
C ASN A 734 36.81 -32.50 3.15
N ASN A 735 37.84 -31.76 2.70
CA ASN A 735 37.71 -30.44 2.05
C ASN A 735 36.95 -29.41 2.90
N PHE A 736 37.10 -29.51 4.22
CA PHE A 736 36.38 -28.63 5.14
C PHE A 736 36.92 -27.20 5.05
N ASP A 737 36.02 -26.24 4.85
CA ASP A 737 36.32 -24.81 4.92
C ASP A 737 35.63 -24.19 6.17
N PRO A 738 36.44 -23.86 7.20
CA PRO A 738 35.91 -23.26 8.42
C PRO A 738 35.20 -21.93 8.19
N HIS A 739 35.63 -21.16 7.18
CA HIS A 739 35.01 -19.86 6.87
C HIS A 739 33.61 -20.02 6.26
N ARG A 740 33.42 -21.08 5.49
CA ARG A 740 32.14 -21.40 4.88
C ARG A 740 31.18 -22.09 5.85
N ALA A 741 31.70 -22.90 6.76
CA ALA A 741 30.90 -23.64 7.73
C ALA A 741 30.34 -22.76 8.84
N TYR A 742 31.12 -21.84 9.38
CA TYR A 742 30.81 -21.13 10.64
C TYR A 742 30.65 -19.61 10.52
N GLY A 743 30.82 -19.01 9.33
CA GLY A 743 30.64 -17.56 9.10
C GLY A 743 31.57 -16.64 9.89
N ILE A 744 31.25 -15.34 9.95
CA ILE A 744 32.10 -14.29 10.53
C ILE A 744 32.21 -14.38 12.07
N GLY A 745 31.19 -14.89 12.74
CA GLY A 745 31.14 -15.00 14.21
C GLY A 745 32.23 -15.92 14.82
N TYR A 746 32.67 -16.90 14.04
CA TYR A 746 33.70 -17.87 14.47
C TYR A 746 35.10 -17.29 14.52
N ARG A 747 35.32 -16.12 13.91
CA ARG A 747 36.63 -15.45 13.83
C ARG A 747 37.23 -15.07 15.21
N ARG A 748 36.38 -14.82 16.22
CA ARG A 748 36.85 -14.35 17.54
C ARG A 748 37.18 -15.44 18.57
N GLY A 749 36.54 -16.62 18.47
CA GLY A 749 36.70 -17.67 19.49
C GLY A 749 37.77 -18.72 19.19
N ARG A 750 37.97 -19.12 17.93
CA ARG A 750 38.81 -20.24 17.51
C ARG A 750 40.13 -19.88 16.83
N GLN A 751 40.38 -18.61 16.52
CA GLN A 751 41.74 -18.16 16.14
C GLN A 751 42.80 -18.53 17.19
N ARG A 752 42.39 -18.76 18.44
CA ARG A 752 43.27 -19.30 19.49
C ARG A 752 43.63 -20.79 19.30
N TYR A 753 42.75 -21.61 18.72
CA TYR A 753 43.01 -23.05 18.59
C TYR A 753 43.90 -23.40 17.38
N TYR A 754 43.77 -22.70 16.25
CA TYR A 754 44.64 -22.86 15.09
C TYR A 754 45.91 -21.99 15.16
N GLY A 755 45.98 -21.05 16.07
CA GLY A 755 47.16 -20.21 16.30
C GLY A 755 48.28 -20.94 17.00
N TYR A 756 48.00 -22.00 17.78
CA TYR A 756 49.01 -22.80 18.45
C TYR A 756 49.89 -23.57 17.45
N GLY A 757 49.36 -24.04 16.33
CA GLY A 757 50.15 -24.68 15.27
C GLY A 757 51.17 -23.74 14.62
N ARG A 758 50.84 -22.45 14.47
CA ARG A 758 51.76 -21.44 13.91
C ARG A 758 52.96 -21.10 14.82
N HIS A 759 52.76 -21.14 16.12
CA HIS A 759 53.89 -20.89 17.07
C HIS A 759 54.88 -22.05 17.08
N TYR A 760 54.40 -23.30 16.93
CA TYR A 760 55.29 -24.45 16.81
C TYR A 760 56.06 -24.47 15.48
N GLU A 761 55.47 -24.05 14.37
CA GLU A 761 56.18 -23.92 13.08
C GLU A 761 57.29 -22.88 13.10
N GLN A 762 57.07 -21.75 13.78
CA GLN A 762 58.10 -20.71 13.91
C GLN A 762 59.25 -21.10 14.85
N THR A 763 59.00 -21.83 15.93
CA THR A 763 60.01 -22.32 16.84
C THR A 763 60.75 -23.48 16.24
N ALA A 764 60.13 -24.44 15.57
CA ALA A 764 60.83 -25.57 14.93
C ALA A 764 61.69 -25.14 13.74
N SER A 765 61.27 -24.12 12.98
CA SER A 765 62.10 -23.57 11.89
C SER A 765 63.26 -22.73 12.41
N ALA A 766 63.13 -22.08 13.59
CA ALA A 766 64.21 -21.35 14.23
C ALA A 766 65.30 -22.32 14.82
N GLU A 767 64.91 -23.46 15.42
CA GLU A 767 65.88 -24.49 15.93
C GLU A 767 66.55 -25.26 14.80
N ALA A 768 65.89 -25.50 13.66
CA ALA A 768 66.53 -26.13 12.49
C ALA A 768 67.57 -25.20 11.81
N GLY A 769 67.33 -23.88 11.90
CA GLY A 769 68.24 -22.87 11.36
C GLY A 769 69.54 -22.69 12.22
N GLN A 770 69.45 -22.93 13.52
CA GLN A 770 70.64 -22.81 14.43
C GLN A 770 71.65 -24.00 14.39
N LYS A 771 71.23 -25.13 13.84
CA LYS A 771 72.16 -26.30 13.70
C LYS A 771 73.04 -26.28 12.46
N LYS A 772 73.13 -25.24 11.69
CA LYS A 772 73.94 -25.11 10.48
C LYS A 772 74.83 -23.87 10.46
N SER A 773 75.54 -23.59 11.51
CA SER A 773 76.68 -22.68 11.44
C SER A 773 77.97 -23.45 11.84
N PRO A 774 78.89 -23.82 10.92
CA PRO A 774 80.18 -24.31 11.28
C PRO A 774 81.04 -23.14 11.70
N GLN A 775 81.69 -23.33 12.85
CA GLN A 775 82.82 -22.53 13.30
C GLN A 775 83.82 -22.32 12.15
N ARG A 776 84.15 -21.08 11.84
CA ARG A 776 85.40 -20.69 11.23
C ARG A 776 86.19 -19.97 12.29
N GLN A 777 87.19 -20.66 12.87
CA GLN A 777 88.33 -20.07 13.49
C GLN A 777 89.48 -19.92 12.47
N ALA A 778 90.21 -18.86 12.67
CA ALA A 778 91.50 -18.38 12.17
C ALA A 778 91.46 -17.55 10.90
#